data_a8a1fac43a002763119b8fc1d23a3b13
#
_entry.id   a8a1fac43a002763119b8fc1d23a3b13
#
_cell.length_a   1.000
_cell.length_b   1.000
_cell.length_c   1.000
_cell.angle_alpha   90.00
_cell.angle_beta   90.00
_cell.angle_gamma   90.00
#
_symmetry.space_group_name_H-M   'P 1'
#
loop_
_entity.id
_entity.type
_entity.pdbx_description
1 polymer ?
#
loop_
_entity_poly.entity_id
_entity_poly.type
_entity_poly.pdbx_seq_one_letter_code
_entity_poly.pdbx_strand_id
1 'polypeptide(L)'
;MSVRSVSFIFWLVVSSLFSHVAFAQNLEIHYINVGWGSSVFVKGPNGTTVLMEAGNTGKGTSRVVPYLQSIGTQPADGFDYTIASHQHCDHIGGMDEVINAGYNVRVQNYYNGSSYSSSCVTQWNAAAAGTTGGAPVVPAVGSQILLGNNATLTFVAVNGQIIGGGSVAVSDENDRSIAVLIQYGGFDYLWAGDLGGGNIDNACTGRFTMTQTDVETSIIQAISPEGAFPLITAGGIDVLNVNHHGSESSTNMNWMNLSRPAVAIIATGDGQSSGWDLPRIDVVEHVVLAQATGCVTVPPALALQTEEGAPAGSLTSVAGYSVGNIRVTTDGSTGFTVSADGQVSQGPVEVAQAGLPRTFALDDAAQPDTTPPATSITLPANGATVSGIVNVTATATDNIAVTRVEFWLDGLLQSTVTTSPYGWSWNTTTVSNGSHTLLTEAFDAAGNRGDSSAVSVTVNNDRTAPTTSITAPADGATVSGTTVVSASASDNVGVTHVEFYVDAALQRTDAAPPYNWSWDTSLMPDGSHTLTSKAYDAAGNVGTSRAVSVTVSNSLDISNWKIVQANAANTFFLPAGTVVRDNGYVVIARNATKSEFEAFWNVTLPGNVTYINAAGAFPAINGSENYTLYNAAGTNVEGPTVSMAVSAGHSMQRKDPCLPPDLSSSWNVLTASSATPGSGAAPGCAKGVVINEFSDALGTGNFVYEFVELHYDR
;
A
#
# COMPACT_ATOMS: atom_id res chain seq x y z
N MET A 1 -41.18 -42.67 42.49
CA MET A 1 -39.92 -41.92 42.57
C MET A 1 -39.33 -41.85 41.19
N SER A 2 -39.41 -40.72 40.56
CA SER A 2 -39.15 -40.52 39.13
C SER A 2 -37.68 -40.05 38.98
N VAL A 3 -36.89 -40.79 38.21
CA VAL A 3 -35.53 -40.39 37.82
C VAL A 3 -35.65 -39.61 36.51
N ARG A 4 -35.26 -38.34 36.49
CA ARG A 4 -35.18 -37.51 35.30
C ARG A 4 -33.79 -37.70 34.65
N SER A 5 -33.81 -38.27 33.46
CA SER A 5 -32.65 -38.32 32.55
C SER A 5 -32.39 -36.94 31.95
N VAL A 6 -31.20 -36.41 32.10
CA VAL A 6 -30.68 -35.24 31.39
C VAL A 6 -29.89 -35.71 30.20
N SER A 7 -30.43 -35.50 28.99
CA SER A 7 -29.71 -35.76 27.74
C SER A 7 -28.78 -34.58 27.42
N PHE A 8 -27.49 -34.80 27.45
CA PHE A 8 -26.48 -33.92 26.88
C PHE A 8 -26.40 -34.17 25.37
N ILE A 9 -26.80 -33.22 24.57
CA ILE A 9 -26.58 -33.21 23.12
C ILE A 9 -25.16 -32.69 22.88
N PHE A 10 -24.23 -33.57 22.50
CA PHE A 10 -22.92 -33.23 21.97
C PHE A 10 -23.10 -32.79 20.51
N TRP A 11 -22.92 -31.52 20.22
CA TRP A 11 -22.72 -31.02 18.87
C TRP A 11 -21.30 -31.34 18.45
N LEU A 12 -21.14 -32.37 17.62
CA LEU A 12 -19.91 -32.65 16.90
C LEU A 12 -19.78 -31.63 15.77
N VAL A 13 -18.97 -30.60 15.93
CA VAL A 13 -18.54 -29.74 14.83
C VAL A 13 -17.51 -30.53 14.04
N VAL A 14 -17.97 -31.21 13.00
CA VAL A 14 -17.06 -31.74 11.96
C VAL A 14 -16.63 -30.54 11.13
N SER A 15 -15.52 -29.93 11.48
CA SER A 15 -14.79 -29.05 10.57
C SER A 15 -14.25 -29.93 9.44
N SER A 16 -14.94 -29.95 8.31
CA SER A 16 -14.41 -30.48 7.06
C SER A 16 -13.22 -29.63 6.65
N LEU A 17 -12.03 -30.13 6.97
CA LEU A 17 -10.81 -29.72 6.29
C LEU A 17 -10.93 -30.13 4.83
N PHE A 18 -11.57 -29.28 4.01
CA PHE A 18 -11.29 -29.28 2.60
C PHE A 18 -9.85 -28.75 2.46
N SER A 19 -8.90 -29.69 2.36
CA SER A 19 -7.65 -29.40 1.70
C SER A 19 -8.05 -28.91 0.30
N HIS A 20 -7.94 -27.61 0.07
CA HIS A 20 -7.88 -27.08 -1.28
C HIS A 20 -6.59 -27.65 -1.87
N VAL A 21 -6.71 -28.76 -2.57
CA VAL A 21 -5.74 -29.09 -3.60
C VAL A 21 -5.82 -27.90 -4.54
N ALA A 22 -4.85 -27.02 -4.47
CA ALA A 22 -4.69 -25.99 -5.46
C ALA A 22 -4.39 -26.75 -6.76
N PHE A 23 -5.40 -26.95 -7.61
CA PHE A 23 -5.16 -27.32 -9.00
C PHE A 23 -4.25 -26.23 -9.54
N ALA A 24 -3.12 -26.62 -10.11
CA ALA A 24 -2.28 -25.71 -10.86
C ALA A 24 -3.20 -25.01 -11.87
N GLN A 25 -3.38 -23.69 -11.71
CA GLN A 25 -4.19 -22.95 -12.66
C GLN A 25 -3.35 -22.81 -13.92
N ASN A 26 -3.95 -23.09 -15.08
CA ASN A 26 -3.24 -23.03 -16.34
C ASN A 26 -2.91 -21.58 -16.72
N LEU A 27 -1.80 -21.42 -17.42
CA LEU A 27 -1.57 -20.24 -18.26
C LEU A 27 -2.44 -20.38 -19.49
N GLU A 28 -3.20 -19.35 -19.81
CA GLU A 28 -4.04 -19.27 -20.99
C GLU A 28 -3.63 -18.07 -21.86
N ILE A 29 -3.44 -18.30 -23.16
CA ILE A 29 -3.16 -17.28 -24.16
C ILE A 29 -4.25 -17.39 -25.23
N HIS A 30 -4.95 -16.29 -25.45
CA HIS A 30 -6.08 -16.23 -26.38
C HIS A 30 -5.79 -15.22 -27.48
N TYR A 31 -5.65 -15.70 -28.72
CA TYR A 31 -5.71 -14.86 -29.91
C TYR A 31 -7.17 -14.61 -30.26
N ILE A 32 -7.56 -13.35 -30.19
CA ILE A 32 -8.95 -12.94 -30.47
C ILE A 32 -9.04 -12.55 -31.94
N ASN A 33 -9.93 -13.18 -32.67
CA ASN A 33 -10.17 -12.85 -34.07
C ASN A 33 -10.84 -11.47 -34.19
N VAL A 34 -10.06 -10.45 -34.44
CA VAL A 34 -10.49 -9.07 -34.64
C VAL A 34 -10.64 -8.70 -36.12
N GLY A 35 -10.47 -9.68 -37.05
CA GLY A 35 -10.28 -9.42 -38.47
C GLY A 35 -8.93 -8.74 -38.68
N TRP A 36 -8.90 -7.61 -39.38
CA TRP A 36 -7.67 -6.85 -39.57
C TRP A 36 -7.15 -6.31 -38.22
N GLY A 37 -5.90 -6.66 -37.88
CA GLY A 37 -5.22 -6.26 -36.67
C GLY A 37 -4.87 -7.43 -35.75
N SER A 38 -4.35 -7.09 -34.58
CA SER A 38 -3.94 -8.05 -33.55
C SER A 38 -4.65 -7.82 -32.24
N SER A 39 -4.98 -8.90 -31.53
CA SER A 39 -5.47 -8.85 -30.14
C SER A 39 -5.16 -10.16 -29.44
N VAL A 40 -4.44 -10.08 -28.32
CA VAL A 40 -4.08 -11.24 -27.51
C VAL A 40 -4.43 -10.98 -26.05
N PHE A 41 -5.16 -11.90 -25.44
CA PHE A 41 -5.48 -11.86 -24.00
C PHE A 41 -4.74 -12.99 -23.30
N VAL A 42 -4.04 -12.65 -22.22
CA VAL A 42 -3.28 -13.58 -21.37
C VAL A 42 -3.90 -13.64 -19.99
N LYS A 43 -4.09 -14.86 -19.50
CA LYS A 43 -4.51 -15.12 -18.12
C LYS A 43 -3.52 -16.05 -17.45
N GLY A 44 -2.81 -15.52 -16.48
CA GLY A 44 -1.81 -16.24 -15.71
C GLY A 44 -2.39 -17.22 -14.70
N PRO A 45 -1.58 -18.18 -14.20
CA PRO A 45 -2.01 -19.20 -13.25
C PRO A 45 -2.57 -18.68 -11.92
N ASN A 46 -2.22 -17.45 -11.53
CA ASN A 46 -2.78 -16.78 -10.33
C ASN A 46 -3.98 -15.88 -10.63
N GLY A 47 -4.42 -15.83 -11.89
CA GLY A 47 -5.49 -14.95 -12.35
C GLY A 47 -5.05 -13.57 -12.81
N THR A 48 -3.74 -13.25 -12.83
CA THR A 48 -3.21 -12.02 -13.44
C THR A 48 -3.58 -11.96 -14.92
N THR A 49 -4.12 -10.82 -15.36
CA THR A 49 -4.64 -10.64 -16.72
C THR A 49 -3.88 -9.55 -17.48
N VAL A 50 -3.56 -9.84 -18.73
CA VAL A 50 -2.90 -8.89 -19.65
C VAL A 50 -3.67 -8.87 -20.96
N LEU A 51 -4.11 -7.69 -21.41
CA LEU A 51 -4.61 -7.51 -22.77
C LEU A 51 -3.52 -6.86 -23.61
N MET A 52 -3.05 -7.58 -24.62
CA MET A 52 -2.09 -7.10 -25.61
C MET A 52 -2.86 -6.79 -26.89
N GLU A 53 -3.00 -5.50 -27.19
CA GLU A 53 -3.72 -5.00 -28.36
C GLU A 53 -5.24 -5.32 -28.37
N ALA A 54 -5.99 -4.67 -29.24
CA ALA A 54 -7.44 -4.88 -29.38
C ALA A 54 -7.95 -4.65 -30.82
N GLY A 55 -7.08 -4.77 -31.82
CA GLY A 55 -7.44 -4.59 -33.21
C GLY A 55 -7.78 -3.16 -33.60
N ASN A 56 -8.31 -3.00 -34.78
CA ASN A 56 -8.68 -1.70 -35.35
C ASN A 56 -9.92 -1.11 -34.64
N THR A 57 -10.16 0.19 -34.85
CA THR A 57 -11.34 0.90 -34.36
C THR A 57 -12.65 0.14 -34.71
N GLY A 58 -13.54 0.01 -33.74
CA GLY A 58 -14.77 -0.81 -33.82
C GLY A 58 -14.59 -2.25 -33.43
N LYS A 59 -13.37 -2.77 -33.34
CA LYS A 59 -13.08 -4.18 -33.02
C LYS A 59 -13.10 -4.47 -31.54
N GLY A 60 -12.72 -3.50 -30.71
CA GLY A 60 -12.83 -3.61 -29.26
C GLY A 60 -14.24 -3.97 -28.82
N THR A 61 -15.22 -3.20 -29.26
CA THR A 61 -16.64 -3.39 -28.93
C THR A 61 -17.25 -4.60 -29.67
N SER A 62 -16.92 -4.81 -30.94
CA SER A 62 -17.60 -5.83 -31.78
C SER A 62 -17.01 -7.24 -31.70
N ARG A 63 -15.75 -7.37 -31.27
CA ARG A 63 -15.02 -8.65 -31.23
C ARG A 63 -14.42 -8.94 -29.88
N VAL A 64 -13.58 -8.04 -29.34
CA VAL A 64 -12.82 -8.30 -28.11
C VAL A 64 -13.75 -8.44 -26.91
N VAL A 65 -14.63 -7.47 -26.66
CA VAL A 65 -15.57 -7.50 -25.52
C VAL A 65 -16.47 -8.74 -25.56
N PRO A 66 -17.16 -9.08 -26.68
CA PRO A 66 -17.96 -10.30 -26.73
C PRO A 66 -17.17 -11.58 -26.47
N TYR A 67 -15.94 -11.66 -27.01
CA TYR A 67 -15.08 -12.83 -26.78
C TYR A 67 -14.70 -12.96 -25.29
N LEU A 68 -14.23 -11.89 -24.65
CA LEU A 68 -13.87 -11.88 -23.23
C LEU A 68 -15.05 -12.31 -22.36
N GLN A 69 -16.25 -11.79 -22.64
CA GLN A 69 -17.47 -12.21 -21.94
C GLN A 69 -17.80 -13.69 -22.15
N SER A 70 -17.57 -14.22 -23.35
CA SER A 70 -17.82 -15.62 -23.67
C SER A 70 -16.93 -16.60 -22.89
N ILE A 71 -15.71 -16.17 -22.56
CA ILE A 71 -14.76 -16.95 -21.75
C ILE A 71 -14.85 -16.62 -20.23
N GLY A 72 -15.87 -15.86 -19.84
CA GLY A 72 -16.15 -15.55 -18.42
C GLY A 72 -15.44 -14.33 -17.84
N THR A 73 -14.68 -13.57 -18.64
CA THR A 73 -14.04 -12.32 -18.21
C THR A 73 -15.01 -11.16 -18.42
N GLN A 74 -15.59 -10.67 -17.33
CA GLN A 74 -16.60 -9.60 -17.36
C GLN A 74 -15.96 -8.19 -17.21
N PRO A 75 -16.64 -7.11 -17.62
CA PRO A 75 -16.13 -5.74 -17.42
C PRO A 75 -15.72 -5.42 -15.97
N ALA A 76 -16.46 -5.95 -14.99
CA ALA A 76 -16.14 -5.77 -13.58
C ALA A 76 -14.81 -6.43 -13.15
N ASP A 77 -14.35 -7.44 -13.89
CA ASP A 77 -13.08 -8.12 -13.61
C ASP A 77 -11.89 -7.24 -14.01
N GLY A 78 -12.03 -6.41 -15.06
CA GLY A 78 -10.97 -5.56 -15.59
C GLY A 78 -9.73 -6.35 -16.04
N PHE A 79 -8.64 -5.61 -16.24
CA PHE A 79 -7.31 -6.18 -16.51
C PHE A 79 -6.31 -5.71 -15.46
N ASP A 80 -5.24 -6.47 -15.24
CA ASP A 80 -4.11 -5.96 -14.46
C ASP A 80 -3.24 -5.05 -15.34
N TYR A 81 -2.99 -5.48 -16.59
CA TYR A 81 -2.13 -4.76 -17.51
C TYR A 81 -2.73 -4.69 -18.91
N THR A 82 -2.36 -3.62 -19.64
CA THR A 82 -2.51 -3.57 -21.09
C THR A 82 -1.16 -3.27 -21.75
N ILE A 83 -0.92 -3.82 -22.95
CA ILE A 83 0.30 -3.61 -23.72
C ILE A 83 -0.09 -3.24 -25.16
N ALA A 84 0.34 -2.07 -25.62
CA ALA A 84 0.35 -1.69 -27.02
C ALA A 84 1.76 -1.95 -27.57
N SER A 85 1.93 -2.89 -28.50
CA SER A 85 3.25 -3.14 -29.10
C SER A 85 3.80 -1.89 -29.73
N HIS A 86 2.98 -1.25 -30.54
CA HIS A 86 3.23 0.04 -31.21
C HIS A 86 1.89 0.78 -31.42
N GLN A 87 1.92 1.96 -32.04
CA GLN A 87 0.77 2.87 -31.97
C GLN A 87 -0.06 2.95 -33.27
N HIS A 88 -0.01 1.95 -34.16
CA HIS A 88 -0.92 1.86 -35.29
C HIS A 88 -2.35 1.48 -34.87
N CYS A 89 -3.35 1.93 -35.63
CA CYS A 89 -4.75 1.77 -35.26
C CYS A 89 -5.26 0.33 -35.35
N ASP A 90 -4.67 -0.51 -36.16
CA ASP A 90 -5.00 -1.94 -36.26
C ASP A 90 -4.53 -2.78 -35.04
N HIS A 91 -3.79 -2.14 -34.14
CA HIS A 91 -3.35 -2.69 -32.86
C HIS A 91 -4.07 -2.05 -31.68
N ILE A 92 -4.11 -0.72 -31.64
CA ILE A 92 -4.64 0.02 -30.47
C ILE A 92 -6.05 0.60 -30.69
N GLY A 93 -6.58 0.52 -31.89
CA GLY A 93 -7.85 1.19 -32.24
C GLY A 93 -9.08 0.71 -31.48
N GLY A 94 -9.05 -0.49 -30.96
CA GLY A 94 -10.10 -1.05 -30.12
C GLY A 94 -9.85 -0.97 -28.62
N MET A 95 -8.66 -0.53 -28.17
CA MET A 95 -8.29 -0.54 -26.76
C MET A 95 -9.11 0.42 -25.90
N ASP A 96 -9.35 1.64 -26.40
CA ASP A 96 -10.22 2.61 -25.73
C ASP A 96 -11.66 2.11 -25.62
N GLU A 97 -12.13 1.39 -26.65
CA GLU A 97 -13.49 0.81 -26.68
C GLU A 97 -13.66 -0.26 -25.60
N VAL A 98 -12.66 -1.12 -25.40
CA VAL A 98 -12.67 -2.14 -24.34
C VAL A 98 -12.67 -1.48 -22.96
N ILE A 99 -11.84 -0.46 -22.75
CA ILE A 99 -11.83 0.31 -21.50
C ILE A 99 -13.19 0.99 -21.28
N ASN A 100 -13.73 1.65 -22.30
CA ASN A 100 -15.02 2.33 -22.23
C ASN A 100 -16.21 1.38 -22.05
N ALA A 101 -16.06 0.11 -22.42
CA ALA A 101 -17.03 -0.95 -22.10
C ALA A 101 -17.02 -1.38 -20.62
N GLY A 102 -16.15 -0.78 -19.80
CA GLY A 102 -16.08 -0.96 -18.35
C GLY A 102 -14.93 -1.82 -17.85
N TYR A 103 -14.01 -2.25 -18.71
CA TYR A 103 -12.82 -2.98 -18.31
C TYR A 103 -11.76 -2.02 -17.76
N ASN A 104 -11.71 -1.87 -16.43
CA ASN A 104 -10.68 -1.04 -15.78
C ASN A 104 -9.31 -1.73 -15.84
N VAL A 105 -8.25 -0.97 -16.12
CA VAL A 105 -6.86 -1.44 -15.97
C VAL A 105 -6.39 -1.11 -14.55
N ARG A 106 -6.00 -2.15 -13.79
CA ARG A 106 -5.77 -2.02 -12.34
C ARG A 106 -4.36 -1.60 -11.97
N VAL A 107 -3.35 -2.03 -12.74
CA VAL A 107 -1.94 -1.86 -12.38
C VAL A 107 -1.24 -0.90 -13.33
N GLN A 108 -1.17 -1.19 -14.66
CA GLN A 108 -0.44 -0.35 -15.59
C GLN A 108 -0.86 -0.56 -17.05
N ASN A 109 -0.87 0.55 -17.80
CA ASN A 109 -0.92 0.56 -19.26
C ASN A 109 0.49 0.74 -19.82
N TYR A 110 0.92 -0.07 -20.81
CA TYR A 110 2.22 -0.01 -21.42
C TYR A 110 2.16 0.35 -22.91
N TYR A 111 3.17 1.12 -23.38
CA TYR A 111 3.36 1.45 -24.79
C TYR A 111 4.85 1.54 -25.14
N ASN A 112 5.19 1.61 -26.45
CA ASN A 112 6.57 1.56 -26.93
C ASN A 112 7.41 2.84 -26.74
N GLY A 113 6.84 3.94 -26.24
CA GLY A 113 7.54 5.21 -26.07
C GLY A 113 7.67 6.06 -27.33
N SER A 114 7.00 5.68 -28.40
CA SER A 114 6.98 6.42 -29.66
C SER A 114 6.23 7.77 -29.53
N SER A 115 6.62 8.73 -30.36
CA SER A 115 5.90 10.00 -30.54
C SER A 115 4.90 9.95 -31.69
N TYR A 116 4.60 8.77 -32.23
CA TYR A 116 3.58 8.58 -33.25
C TYR A 116 2.21 9.12 -32.76
N SER A 117 1.46 9.75 -33.67
CA SER A 117 0.20 10.37 -33.31
C SER A 117 -0.89 10.03 -34.33
N SER A 118 -2.02 9.60 -33.83
CA SER A 118 -3.25 9.33 -34.58
C SER A 118 -4.47 9.58 -33.71
N SER A 119 -5.67 9.49 -34.29
CA SER A 119 -6.90 9.53 -33.51
C SER A 119 -6.98 8.37 -32.50
N CYS A 120 -6.54 7.18 -32.90
CA CYS A 120 -6.52 5.99 -32.04
C CYS A 120 -5.61 6.20 -30.83
N VAL A 121 -4.41 6.76 -31.01
CA VAL A 121 -3.48 7.10 -29.93
C VAL A 121 -4.12 8.08 -28.95
N THR A 122 -4.79 9.11 -29.47
CA THR A 122 -5.46 10.12 -28.62
C THR A 122 -6.59 9.52 -27.81
N GLN A 123 -7.43 8.68 -28.43
CA GLN A 123 -8.58 8.03 -27.79
C GLN A 123 -8.11 7.04 -26.72
N TRP A 124 -7.15 6.19 -27.07
CA TRP A 124 -6.61 5.22 -26.12
C TRP A 124 -5.91 5.89 -24.92
N ASN A 125 -5.06 6.90 -25.16
CA ASN A 125 -4.39 7.64 -24.05
C ASN A 125 -5.41 8.30 -23.13
N ALA A 126 -6.50 8.85 -23.64
CA ALA A 126 -7.56 9.44 -22.85
C ALA A 126 -8.30 8.38 -22.00
N ALA A 127 -8.64 7.25 -22.61
CA ALA A 127 -9.30 6.15 -21.91
C ALA A 127 -8.40 5.53 -20.85
N ALA A 128 -7.13 5.23 -21.19
CA ALA A 128 -6.14 4.66 -20.29
C ALA A 128 -5.88 5.56 -19.07
N ALA A 129 -5.75 6.87 -19.27
CA ALA A 129 -5.56 7.83 -18.18
C ALA A 129 -6.74 7.86 -17.19
N GLY A 130 -7.93 7.43 -17.61
CA GLY A 130 -9.12 7.29 -16.75
C GLY A 130 -9.15 5.99 -15.93
N THR A 131 -8.27 5.03 -16.19
CA THR A 131 -8.18 3.77 -15.46
C THR A 131 -7.34 3.89 -14.17
N THR A 132 -7.44 2.92 -13.29
CA THR A 132 -6.61 2.87 -12.06
C THR A 132 -5.11 2.76 -12.39
N GLY A 133 -4.75 2.07 -13.48
CA GLY A 133 -3.38 1.96 -13.98
C GLY A 133 -2.83 3.24 -14.60
N GLY A 134 -3.68 4.24 -14.84
CA GLY A 134 -3.29 5.57 -15.30
C GLY A 134 -2.79 5.63 -16.75
N ALA A 135 -2.20 6.77 -17.11
CA ALA A 135 -1.64 6.99 -18.45
C ALA A 135 -0.59 5.93 -18.82
N PRO A 136 -0.46 5.58 -20.12
CA PRO A 136 0.51 4.61 -20.57
C PRO A 136 1.96 5.02 -20.27
N VAL A 137 2.77 4.05 -19.87
CA VAL A 137 4.20 4.23 -19.61
C VAL A 137 5.06 3.27 -20.45
N VAL A 138 6.32 3.60 -20.63
CA VAL A 138 7.27 2.76 -21.34
C VAL A 138 7.83 1.72 -20.39
N PRO A 139 7.70 0.41 -20.68
CA PRO A 139 8.30 -0.61 -19.82
C PRO A 139 9.83 -0.61 -19.96
N ALA A 140 10.53 -0.91 -18.87
CA ALA A 140 11.95 -1.12 -18.93
C ALA A 140 12.25 -2.49 -19.59
N VAL A 141 13.19 -2.54 -20.51
CA VAL A 141 13.66 -3.81 -21.10
C VAL A 141 14.26 -4.69 -20.00
N GLY A 142 13.89 -5.97 -19.99
CA GLY A 142 14.24 -6.93 -18.94
C GLY A 142 13.32 -6.90 -17.72
N SER A 143 12.40 -5.95 -17.60
CA SER A 143 11.39 -5.98 -16.53
C SER A 143 10.36 -7.08 -16.79
N GLN A 144 9.71 -7.55 -15.71
CA GLN A 144 8.81 -8.68 -15.76
C GLN A 144 7.44 -8.35 -15.15
N ILE A 145 6.40 -8.93 -15.72
CA ILE A 145 5.09 -9.09 -15.10
C ILE A 145 5.00 -10.52 -14.57
N LEU A 146 4.73 -10.67 -13.29
CA LEU A 146 4.53 -11.98 -12.66
C LEU A 146 3.09 -12.45 -12.91
N LEU A 147 2.96 -13.55 -13.63
CA LEU A 147 1.66 -14.16 -13.98
C LEU A 147 1.22 -15.23 -12.96
N GLY A 148 2.06 -15.52 -11.95
CA GLY A 148 1.82 -16.50 -10.89
C GLY A 148 2.41 -17.88 -11.16
N ASN A 149 2.62 -18.66 -10.08
CA ASN A 149 3.21 -20.01 -10.14
C ASN A 149 4.50 -20.06 -10.98
N ASN A 150 5.36 -19.04 -10.84
CA ASN A 150 6.59 -18.83 -11.61
C ASN A 150 6.38 -18.53 -13.11
N ALA A 151 5.14 -18.38 -13.58
CA ALA A 151 4.91 -17.85 -14.92
C ALA A 151 5.28 -16.36 -14.97
N THR A 152 6.01 -15.97 -15.99
CA THR A 152 6.50 -14.59 -16.18
C THR A 152 6.25 -14.11 -17.60
N LEU A 153 6.01 -12.81 -17.75
CA LEU A 153 6.08 -12.09 -19.02
C LEU A 153 7.25 -11.13 -18.93
N THR A 154 8.26 -11.32 -19.75
CA THR A 154 9.50 -10.51 -19.78
C THR A 154 9.49 -9.60 -21.01
N PHE A 155 9.73 -8.29 -20.81
CA PHE A 155 9.91 -7.36 -21.93
C PHE A 155 11.32 -7.53 -22.53
N VAL A 156 11.41 -8.22 -23.67
CA VAL A 156 12.70 -8.54 -24.31
C VAL A 156 13.18 -7.46 -25.27
N ALA A 157 12.27 -6.65 -25.82
CA ALA A 157 12.64 -5.44 -26.56
C ALA A 157 11.57 -4.36 -26.44
N VAL A 158 11.99 -3.09 -26.49
CA VAL A 158 11.14 -1.89 -26.47
C VAL A 158 11.83 -0.80 -27.30
N ASN A 159 11.19 -0.30 -28.35
CA ASN A 159 11.67 0.84 -29.14
C ASN A 159 13.14 0.68 -29.57
N GLY A 160 13.49 -0.50 -30.10
CA GLY A 160 14.85 -0.82 -30.55
C GLY A 160 15.86 -1.10 -29.44
N GLN A 161 15.51 -0.96 -28.17
CA GLN A 161 16.34 -1.43 -27.05
C GLN A 161 16.10 -2.92 -26.82
N ILE A 162 17.15 -3.70 -26.63
CA ILE A 162 17.09 -5.16 -26.54
C ILE A 162 17.67 -5.62 -25.21
N ILE A 163 17.10 -6.68 -24.65
CA ILE A 163 17.58 -7.30 -23.43
C ILE A 163 19.06 -7.69 -23.55
N GLY A 164 19.79 -7.56 -22.43
CA GLY A 164 21.25 -7.76 -22.45
C GLY A 164 22.05 -6.51 -22.86
N GLY A 165 21.39 -5.36 -23.05
CA GLY A 165 22.04 -4.07 -23.31
C GLY A 165 22.29 -3.79 -24.81
N GLY A 166 21.72 -4.61 -25.70
CA GLY A 166 21.73 -4.36 -27.14
C GLY A 166 20.80 -3.22 -27.56
N SER A 167 21.07 -2.61 -28.72
CA SER A 167 20.13 -1.64 -29.32
C SER A 167 20.26 -1.63 -30.84
N VAL A 168 19.11 -1.41 -31.50
CA VAL A 168 18.98 -1.22 -32.94
C VAL A 168 18.38 0.16 -33.18
N ALA A 169 18.98 0.91 -34.12
CA ALA A 169 18.42 2.21 -34.50
C ALA A 169 17.16 2.00 -35.35
N VAL A 170 16.01 2.45 -34.83
CA VAL A 170 14.70 2.27 -35.47
C VAL A 170 14.13 3.61 -35.90
N SER A 171 13.49 3.65 -37.04
CA SER A 171 12.87 4.84 -37.62
C SER A 171 11.38 4.64 -37.91
N ASP A 172 10.97 3.46 -38.28
CA ASP A 172 9.58 3.08 -38.53
C ASP A 172 8.85 2.80 -37.20
N GLU A 173 7.53 3.01 -37.19
CA GLU A 173 6.73 2.75 -35.99
C GLU A 173 6.62 1.27 -35.68
N ASN A 174 6.56 0.40 -36.69
CA ASN A 174 6.54 -1.04 -36.53
C ASN A 174 7.82 -1.56 -35.87
N ASP A 175 8.99 -1.07 -36.31
CA ASP A 175 10.31 -1.43 -35.76
C ASP A 175 10.45 -1.06 -34.27
N ARG A 176 9.59 -0.18 -33.76
CA ARG A 176 9.53 0.25 -32.35
C ARG A 176 8.71 -0.69 -31.48
N SER A 177 8.12 -1.73 -32.05
CA SER A 177 7.25 -2.66 -31.33
C SER A 177 7.89 -3.18 -30.05
N ILE A 178 7.05 -3.36 -29.03
CA ILE A 178 7.39 -4.11 -27.82
C ILE A 178 7.39 -5.58 -28.19
N ALA A 179 8.46 -6.29 -27.79
CA ALA A 179 8.51 -7.74 -27.81
C ALA A 179 8.49 -8.30 -26.40
N VAL A 180 7.71 -9.35 -26.16
CA VAL A 180 7.60 -10.05 -24.90
C VAL A 180 7.80 -11.55 -25.04
N LEU A 181 8.48 -12.14 -24.05
CA LEU A 181 8.59 -13.57 -23.87
C LEU A 181 7.79 -13.97 -22.64
N ILE A 182 6.83 -14.88 -22.80
CA ILE A 182 6.10 -15.47 -21.69
C ILE A 182 6.66 -16.86 -21.45
N GLN A 183 7.03 -17.15 -20.19
CA GLN A 183 7.58 -18.43 -19.78
C GLN A 183 6.79 -19.00 -18.61
N TYR A 184 6.51 -20.31 -18.66
CA TYR A 184 5.88 -21.04 -17.57
C TYR A 184 6.38 -22.49 -17.52
N GLY A 185 7.25 -22.79 -16.57
CA GLY A 185 7.97 -24.06 -16.55
C GLY A 185 8.80 -24.24 -17.82
N GLY A 186 8.52 -25.31 -18.59
CA GLY A 186 9.16 -25.53 -19.88
C GLY A 186 8.38 -24.93 -21.07
N PHE A 187 7.33 -24.14 -20.86
CA PHE A 187 6.56 -23.51 -21.92
C PHE A 187 7.07 -22.11 -22.24
N ASP A 188 7.31 -21.84 -23.52
CA ASP A 188 7.77 -20.57 -24.05
C ASP A 188 6.79 -20.01 -25.10
N TYR A 189 6.43 -18.73 -24.96
CA TYR A 189 5.65 -17.99 -25.95
C TYR A 189 6.30 -16.66 -26.28
N LEU A 190 6.61 -16.43 -27.56
CA LEU A 190 7.22 -15.19 -28.03
C LEU A 190 6.25 -14.39 -28.90
N TRP A 191 6.05 -13.12 -28.56
CA TRP A 191 5.20 -12.18 -29.27
C TRP A 191 5.91 -10.84 -29.43
N ALA A 192 5.81 -10.22 -30.62
CA ALA A 192 6.55 -9.00 -30.91
C ALA A 192 5.80 -7.99 -31.81
N GLY A 193 4.46 -8.05 -31.84
CA GLY A 193 3.64 -7.12 -32.64
C GLY A 193 4.05 -7.12 -34.12
N ASP A 194 4.33 -5.91 -34.66
CA ASP A 194 4.71 -5.73 -36.06
C ASP A 194 6.20 -5.49 -36.27
N LEU A 195 7.00 -6.09 -35.42
CA LEU A 195 8.44 -5.90 -35.43
C LEU A 195 9.06 -6.20 -36.78
N GLY A 196 10.04 -5.38 -37.21
CA GLY A 196 10.68 -5.51 -38.50
C GLY A 196 11.76 -6.57 -38.55
N GLY A 197 11.78 -7.33 -39.64
CA GLY A 197 12.77 -8.36 -39.98
C GLY A 197 13.77 -7.96 -41.07
N GLY A 198 13.67 -6.74 -41.58
CA GLY A 198 14.57 -6.20 -42.60
C GLY A 198 14.55 -6.96 -43.94
N ASN A 199 15.72 -7.06 -44.58
CA ASN A 199 15.89 -7.66 -45.91
C ASN A 199 16.74 -8.94 -45.88
N ILE A 200 16.86 -9.60 -44.75
CA ILE A 200 17.82 -10.68 -44.56
C ILE A 200 17.50 -11.92 -45.42
N ASP A 201 16.23 -12.14 -45.73
CA ASP A 201 15.72 -13.28 -46.47
C ASP A 201 15.30 -12.97 -47.92
N ASN A 202 15.81 -11.89 -48.51
CA ASN A 202 15.54 -11.50 -49.89
C ASN A 202 15.74 -12.63 -50.90
N ALA A 203 16.76 -13.48 -50.67
CA ALA A 203 17.05 -14.62 -51.56
C ALA A 203 15.95 -15.70 -51.48
N CYS A 204 15.20 -15.78 -50.37
CA CYS A 204 14.13 -16.74 -50.14
C CYS A 204 12.78 -16.25 -50.63
N THR A 205 12.50 -14.98 -50.42
CA THR A 205 11.18 -14.38 -50.62
C THR A 205 11.08 -13.50 -51.86
N GLY A 206 12.23 -13.14 -52.47
CA GLY A 206 12.25 -12.22 -53.61
C GLY A 206 12.04 -10.75 -53.25
N ARG A 207 12.11 -10.39 -52.01
CA ARG A 207 11.91 -9.03 -51.49
C ARG A 207 13.17 -8.19 -51.66
N PHE A 208 13.10 -7.03 -52.27
CA PHE A 208 14.30 -6.25 -52.60
C PHE A 208 14.33 -4.82 -52.07
N THR A 209 13.28 -4.34 -51.44
CA THR A 209 13.16 -2.92 -51.04
C THR A 209 12.36 -2.70 -49.77
N MET A 210 12.74 -3.33 -48.66
CA MET A 210 12.10 -3.08 -47.38
C MET A 210 12.72 -1.87 -46.67
N THR A 211 11.89 -1.02 -46.09
CA THR A 211 12.32 0.14 -45.32
C THR A 211 12.46 -0.15 -43.82
N GLN A 212 11.93 -1.27 -43.39
CA GLN A 212 11.97 -1.69 -41.99
C GLN A 212 13.33 -2.25 -41.59
N THR A 213 13.70 -2.06 -40.35
CA THR A 213 14.96 -2.47 -39.76
C THR A 213 14.89 -3.90 -39.26
N ASP A 214 15.94 -4.70 -39.38
CA ASP A 214 16.02 -6.03 -38.79
C ASP A 214 16.26 -5.94 -37.26
N VAL A 215 15.18 -5.88 -36.50
CA VAL A 215 15.19 -5.92 -35.03
C VAL A 215 15.06 -7.37 -34.57
N GLU A 216 14.29 -8.19 -35.30
CA GLU A 216 14.02 -9.60 -34.99
C GLU A 216 15.27 -10.41 -34.77
N THR A 217 16.24 -10.37 -35.74
CA THR A 217 17.50 -11.09 -35.61
C THR A 217 18.26 -10.71 -34.35
N SER A 218 18.28 -9.42 -34.01
CA SER A 218 18.99 -8.94 -32.81
C SER A 218 18.37 -9.45 -31.52
N ILE A 219 17.04 -9.51 -31.44
CA ILE A 219 16.33 -10.05 -30.26
C ILE A 219 16.57 -11.54 -30.13
N ILE A 220 16.29 -12.31 -31.20
CA ILE A 220 16.37 -13.78 -31.13
C ILE A 220 17.81 -14.25 -30.85
N GLN A 221 18.80 -13.56 -31.36
CA GLN A 221 20.20 -13.82 -31.03
C GLN A 221 20.53 -13.51 -29.58
N ALA A 222 19.97 -12.42 -29.00
CA ALA A 222 20.24 -12.05 -27.63
C ALA A 222 19.66 -13.07 -26.62
N ILE A 223 18.46 -13.62 -26.90
CA ILE A 223 17.76 -14.56 -26.01
C ILE A 223 18.05 -16.02 -26.30
N SER A 224 18.72 -16.37 -27.41
CA SER A 224 19.12 -17.73 -27.75
C SER A 224 20.13 -18.31 -26.74
N PRO A 225 20.35 -19.63 -26.70
CA PRO A 225 21.24 -20.29 -25.73
C PRO A 225 22.66 -19.75 -25.68
N GLU A 226 23.20 -19.28 -26.84
CA GLU A 226 24.54 -18.69 -26.95
C GLU A 226 24.51 -17.14 -26.94
N GLY A 227 23.32 -16.55 -26.69
CA GLY A 227 23.12 -15.11 -26.74
C GLY A 227 23.64 -14.38 -25.50
N ALA A 228 23.60 -13.04 -25.56
CA ALA A 228 24.05 -12.18 -24.48
C ALA A 228 23.14 -12.29 -23.21
N PHE A 229 21.91 -12.71 -23.36
CA PHE A 229 20.95 -12.90 -22.29
C PHE A 229 20.07 -14.12 -22.58
N PRO A 230 20.58 -15.34 -22.45
CA PRO A 230 19.87 -16.54 -22.83
C PRO A 230 18.62 -16.73 -21.98
N LEU A 231 17.46 -16.79 -22.66
CA LEU A 231 16.15 -17.01 -22.05
C LEU A 231 15.46 -18.25 -22.62
N ILE A 232 15.79 -18.64 -23.87
CA ILE A 232 15.24 -19.82 -24.52
C ILE A 232 16.30 -20.91 -24.57
N THR A 233 15.83 -22.16 -24.63
CA THR A 233 16.72 -23.31 -24.66
C THR A 233 17.10 -23.71 -26.10
N ALA A 234 17.90 -24.78 -26.20
CA ALA A 234 18.24 -25.37 -27.50
C ALA A 234 17.00 -26.01 -28.21
N GLY A 235 15.93 -26.27 -27.51
CA GLY A 235 14.65 -26.72 -28.04
C GLY A 235 13.99 -25.69 -28.95
N GLY A 236 13.96 -24.45 -28.52
CA GLY A 236 13.35 -23.33 -29.24
C GLY A 236 12.23 -22.67 -28.46
N ILE A 237 11.15 -22.33 -29.12
CA ILE A 237 9.94 -21.69 -28.61
C ILE A 237 8.74 -22.61 -28.89
N ASP A 238 7.88 -22.84 -27.90
CA ASP A 238 6.68 -23.65 -28.14
C ASP A 238 5.68 -22.95 -29.08
N VAL A 239 5.38 -21.68 -28.81
CA VAL A 239 4.44 -20.91 -29.61
C VAL A 239 5.01 -19.56 -30.01
N LEU A 240 4.99 -19.27 -31.29
CA LEU A 240 5.47 -18.02 -31.87
C LEU A 240 4.31 -17.22 -32.47
N ASN A 241 4.24 -15.95 -32.14
CA ASN A 241 3.49 -14.98 -32.94
C ASN A 241 4.26 -14.66 -34.22
N VAL A 242 3.63 -14.85 -35.36
CA VAL A 242 4.14 -14.39 -36.66
C VAL A 242 3.93 -12.88 -36.70
N ASN A 243 5.03 -12.13 -36.76
CA ASN A 243 5.00 -10.68 -36.63
C ASN A 243 4.36 -10.02 -37.85
N HIS A 244 3.83 -8.80 -37.64
CA HIS A 244 3.29 -7.94 -38.70
C HIS A 244 2.30 -8.68 -39.65
N HIS A 245 1.42 -9.49 -39.07
CA HIS A 245 0.38 -10.23 -39.78
C HIS A 245 0.92 -11.13 -40.93
N GLY A 246 2.19 -11.54 -40.88
CA GLY A 246 2.84 -12.26 -41.96
C GLY A 246 3.28 -11.36 -43.15
N SER A 247 3.63 -10.12 -42.84
CA SER A 247 4.17 -9.16 -43.83
C SER A 247 5.53 -9.59 -44.33
N GLU A 248 5.84 -9.22 -45.59
CA GLU A 248 7.15 -9.41 -46.21
C GLU A 248 8.30 -8.67 -45.48
N SER A 249 8.01 -7.77 -44.58
CA SER A 249 9.00 -7.00 -43.82
C SER A 249 9.31 -7.58 -42.44
N SER A 250 8.77 -8.75 -42.10
CA SER A 250 8.86 -9.34 -40.79
C SER A 250 8.95 -10.86 -40.82
N THR A 251 9.15 -11.49 -39.67
CA THR A 251 9.28 -12.96 -39.51
C THR A 251 10.35 -13.52 -40.42
N ASN A 252 11.58 -13.02 -40.22
CA ASN A 252 12.71 -13.39 -41.10
C ASN A 252 13.28 -14.79 -40.79
N MET A 253 14.14 -15.28 -41.67
CA MET A 253 14.74 -16.61 -41.54
C MET A 253 15.56 -16.82 -40.27
N ASN A 254 16.20 -15.81 -39.71
CA ASN A 254 16.93 -15.93 -38.44
C ASN A 254 15.99 -16.07 -37.28
N TRP A 255 14.88 -15.29 -37.28
CA TRP A 255 13.83 -15.39 -36.30
C TRP A 255 13.28 -16.81 -36.24
N MET A 256 12.95 -17.39 -37.39
CA MET A 256 12.39 -18.75 -37.47
C MET A 256 13.44 -19.83 -37.14
N ASN A 257 14.66 -19.74 -37.67
CA ASN A 257 15.71 -20.74 -37.47
C ASN A 257 16.22 -20.82 -36.02
N LEU A 258 16.22 -19.70 -35.29
CA LEU A 258 16.67 -19.67 -33.90
C LEU A 258 15.52 -19.91 -32.94
N SER A 259 14.32 -19.43 -33.23
CA SER A 259 13.12 -19.70 -32.38
C SER A 259 12.58 -21.13 -32.57
N ARG A 260 12.65 -21.70 -33.74
CA ARG A 260 12.18 -23.07 -34.09
C ARG A 260 10.85 -23.42 -33.47
N PRO A 261 9.77 -22.67 -33.69
CA PRO A 261 8.53 -22.83 -32.95
C PRO A 261 7.84 -24.15 -33.26
N ALA A 262 7.21 -24.79 -32.25
CA ALA A 262 6.33 -25.92 -32.49
C ALA A 262 5.03 -25.49 -33.17
N VAL A 263 4.51 -24.32 -32.77
CA VAL A 263 3.30 -23.71 -33.34
C VAL A 263 3.57 -22.25 -33.71
N ALA A 264 3.21 -21.87 -34.94
CA ALA A 264 3.21 -20.48 -35.40
C ALA A 264 1.77 -19.98 -35.55
N ILE A 265 1.48 -18.80 -35.00
CA ILE A 265 0.13 -18.20 -35.06
C ILE A 265 0.22 -16.83 -35.74
N ILE A 266 -0.63 -16.63 -36.75
CA ILE A 266 -0.74 -15.39 -37.52
C ILE A 266 -2.05 -14.71 -37.14
N ALA A 267 -1.96 -13.57 -36.46
CA ALA A 267 -3.11 -12.70 -36.23
C ALA A 267 -3.37 -11.89 -37.51
N THR A 268 -4.34 -12.26 -38.29
CA THR A 268 -4.67 -11.63 -39.56
C THR A 268 -6.16 -11.70 -39.84
N GLY A 269 -6.65 -10.95 -40.80
CA GLY A 269 -8.05 -11.05 -41.22
C GLY A 269 -8.53 -9.95 -42.18
N ASP A 270 -9.84 -9.94 -42.35
CA ASP A 270 -10.53 -9.07 -43.29
C ASP A 270 -10.53 -7.58 -42.88
N GLY A 271 -10.66 -6.71 -43.88
CA GLY A 271 -10.76 -5.28 -43.69
C GLY A 271 -9.49 -4.51 -43.98
N GLN A 272 -8.50 -5.17 -44.56
CA GLN A 272 -7.27 -4.55 -45.06
C GLN A 272 -7.59 -3.53 -46.18
N SER A 273 -6.80 -2.46 -46.22
CA SER A 273 -6.83 -1.56 -47.37
C SER A 273 -6.22 -2.21 -48.59
N SER A 274 -6.73 -1.91 -49.78
CA SER A 274 -6.22 -2.45 -51.03
C SER A 274 -4.71 -2.23 -51.18
N GLY A 275 -3.91 -3.29 -51.32
CA GLY A 275 -2.48 -3.26 -51.53
C GLY A 275 -1.62 -3.76 -50.38
N TRP A 276 -2.20 -4.12 -49.23
CA TRP A 276 -1.47 -4.76 -48.11
C TRP A 276 -1.34 -6.26 -48.30
N ASP A 277 -2.41 -6.93 -48.73
CA ASP A 277 -2.43 -8.35 -49.12
C ASP A 277 -1.76 -9.30 -48.10
N LEU A 278 -2.07 -9.15 -46.77
CA LEU A 278 -1.48 -9.96 -45.71
C LEU A 278 -2.43 -11.10 -45.24
N PRO A 279 -1.88 -12.26 -44.86
CA PRO A 279 -0.47 -12.58 -44.84
C PRO A 279 0.07 -12.81 -46.25
N ARG A 280 1.34 -12.53 -46.45
CA ARG A 280 2.01 -12.80 -47.74
C ARG A 280 2.25 -14.30 -47.91
N ILE A 281 1.82 -14.86 -49.05
CA ILE A 281 2.02 -16.28 -49.35
C ILE A 281 3.48 -16.66 -49.31
N ASP A 282 4.35 -15.85 -49.91
CA ASP A 282 5.80 -16.09 -49.94
C ASP A 282 6.43 -16.10 -48.53
N VAL A 283 5.91 -15.32 -47.57
CA VAL A 283 6.33 -15.39 -46.15
C VAL A 283 5.86 -16.67 -45.50
N VAL A 284 4.56 -16.98 -45.61
CA VAL A 284 4.01 -18.16 -44.98
C VAL A 284 4.59 -19.43 -45.55
N GLU A 285 4.62 -19.60 -46.88
CA GLU A 285 5.12 -20.81 -47.53
C GLU A 285 6.64 -20.93 -47.43
N HIS A 286 7.38 -19.87 -47.73
CA HIS A 286 8.83 -19.96 -47.88
C HIS A 286 9.55 -19.83 -46.53
N VAL A 287 9.09 -18.95 -45.65
CA VAL A 287 9.76 -18.68 -44.37
C VAL A 287 9.12 -19.47 -43.25
N VAL A 288 7.84 -19.26 -42.98
CA VAL A 288 7.19 -19.93 -41.85
C VAL A 288 7.13 -21.43 -42.02
N LEU A 289 6.74 -21.91 -43.18
CA LEU A 289 6.62 -23.36 -43.50
C LEU A 289 7.84 -23.99 -44.17
N ALA A 290 8.93 -23.23 -44.31
CA ALA A 290 10.22 -23.71 -44.83
C ALA A 290 10.17 -24.40 -46.21
N GLN A 291 9.25 -24.00 -47.08
CA GLN A 291 9.09 -24.63 -48.39
C GLN A 291 10.15 -24.17 -49.39
N ALA A 292 10.84 -23.05 -49.15
CA ALA A 292 11.93 -22.58 -50.00
C ALA A 292 13.28 -23.10 -49.53
N THR A 293 14.05 -23.64 -50.48
CA THR A 293 15.40 -24.18 -50.19
C THR A 293 16.34 -23.08 -49.72
N GLY A 294 17.03 -23.31 -48.59
CA GLY A 294 18.06 -22.42 -48.07
C GLY A 294 17.55 -21.27 -47.20
N CYS A 295 16.26 -21.26 -46.86
CA CYS A 295 15.66 -20.30 -46.00
C CYS A 295 15.57 -20.81 -44.54
N VAL A 296 14.45 -21.36 -44.16
CA VAL A 296 14.22 -21.96 -42.85
C VAL A 296 14.43 -23.46 -42.89
N THR A 297 15.05 -24.03 -41.89
CA THR A 297 15.43 -25.44 -41.87
C THR A 297 14.47 -26.33 -41.13
N VAL A 298 13.75 -25.78 -40.17
CA VAL A 298 12.80 -26.50 -39.34
C VAL A 298 11.46 -25.72 -39.29
N PRO A 299 10.43 -26.16 -40.03
CA PRO A 299 9.12 -25.54 -39.97
C PRO A 299 8.39 -25.89 -38.67
N PRO A 300 7.43 -25.08 -38.22
CA PRO A 300 6.54 -25.44 -37.13
C PRO A 300 5.70 -26.68 -37.49
N ALA A 301 5.35 -27.46 -36.48
CA ALA A 301 4.47 -28.60 -36.67
C ALA A 301 3.01 -28.19 -37.01
N LEU A 302 2.66 -26.93 -36.74
CA LEU A 302 1.36 -26.35 -37.00
C LEU A 302 1.47 -24.84 -37.23
N ALA A 303 0.87 -24.34 -38.31
CA ALA A 303 0.68 -22.91 -38.55
C ALA A 303 -0.83 -22.61 -38.59
N LEU A 304 -1.24 -21.59 -37.83
CA LEU A 304 -2.64 -21.19 -37.69
C LEU A 304 -2.83 -19.72 -38.02
N GLN A 305 -4.02 -19.37 -38.49
CA GLN A 305 -4.46 -18.00 -38.74
C GLN A 305 -5.79 -17.74 -38.04
N THR A 306 -5.99 -16.52 -37.55
CA THR A 306 -7.30 -16.13 -37.00
C THR A 306 -8.37 -15.98 -38.07
N GLU A 307 -7.99 -15.57 -39.27
CA GLU A 307 -8.84 -15.44 -40.49
C GLU A 307 -8.01 -15.75 -41.74
N GLU A 308 -8.62 -15.88 -42.89
CA GLU A 308 -7.90 -16.08 -44.16
C GLU A 308 -7.00 -14.90 -44.55
N GLY A 309 -7.37 -13.71 -44.17
CA GLY A 309 -6.73 -12.49 -44.64
C GLY A 309 -7.16 -12.12 -46.08
N ALA A 310 -6.37 -11.30 -46.75
CA ALA A 310 -6.61 -10.88 -48.12
C ALA A 310 -5.33 -10.92 -48.95
N PRO A 311 -4.74 -12.14 -49.14
CA PRO A 311 -3.49 -12.26 -49.92
C PRO A 311 -3.69 -11.86 -51.37
N ALA A 312 -2.70 -11.18 -51.96
CA ALA A 312 -2.69 -10.86 -53.38
C ALA A 312 -2.58 -12.13 -54.23
N GLY A 313 -3.54 -12.36 -55.08
CA GLY A 313 -3.60 -13.49 -56.01
C GLY A 313 -4.17 -14.73 -55.37
N SER A 314 -4.95 -15.50 -56.00
CA SER A 314 -5.57 -16.77 -55.69
C SER A 314 -5.68 -17.18 -54.22
N LEU A 315 -6.85 -17.06 -53.67
CA LEU A 315 -7.29 -17.45 -52.35
C LEU A 315 -7.11 -18.96 -51.98
N THR A 316 -6.34 -19.71 -52.70
CA THR A 316 -6.50 -21.19 -52.66
C THR A 316 -5.45 -21.92 -51.84
N SER A 317 -4.50 -21.25 -51.22
CA SER A 317 -3.65 -21.93 -50.24
C SER A 317 -2.74 -20.97 -49.53
N VAL A 318 -3.23 -20.20 -48.63
CA VAL A 318 -2.39 -19.77 -47.53
C VAL A 318 -2.13 -21.00 -46.67
N ALA A 319 -0.89 -21.32 -46.42
CA ALA A 319 -0.51 -22.57 -45.80
C ALA A 319 -0.75 -22.65 -44.29
N GLY A 320 -1.35 -21.62 -43.69
CA GLY A 320 -1.90 -21.65 -42.32
C GLY A 320 -3.39 -21.96 -42.30
N TYR A 321 -3.86 -22.67 -41.32
CA TYR A 321 -5.28 -22.99 -41.19
C TYR A 321 -6.05 -21.82 -40.58
N SER A 322 -7.13 -21.35 -41.23
CA SER A 322 -8.07 -20.35 -40.76
C SER A 322 -9.02 -20.94 -39.73
N VAL A 323 -8.87 -20.60 -38.45
CA VAL A 323 -9.55 -21.33 -37.36
C VAL A 323 -10.33 -20.45 -36.37
N GLY A 324 -10.38 -19.15 -36.58
CA GLY A 324 -11.09 -18.22 -35.69
C GLY A 324 -10.27 -17.84 -34.47
N ASN A 325 -10.95 -17.67 -33.33
CA ASN A 325 -10.24 -17.40 -32.10
C ASN A 325 -9.42 -18.62 -31.66
N ILE A 326 -8.16 -18.42 -31.28
CA ILE A 326 -7.24 -19.49 -30.90
C ILE A 326 -6.92 -19.39 -29.42
N ARG A 327 -6.96 -20.52 -28.71
CA ARG A 327 -6.59 -20.62 -27.31
C ARG A 327 -5.46 -21.61 -27.13
N VAL A 328 -4.38 -21.15 -26.49
CA VAL A 328 -3.28 -21.96 -25.99
C VAL A 328 -3.39 -22.10 -24.50
N THR A 329 -3.27 -23.32 -23.97
CA THR A 329 -3.39 -23.61 -22.55
C THR A 329 -2.29 -24.56 -22.13
N THR A 330 -1.60 -24.24 -21.04
CA THR A 330 -0.52 -25.07 -20.49
C THR A 330 -0.50 -25.03 -18.96
N ASP A 331 -0.06 -26.13 -18.36
CA ASP A 331 0.30 -26.22 -16.94
C ASP A 331 1.81 -25.96 -16.70
N GLY A 332 2.57 -25.72 -17.77
CA GLY A 332 4.00 -25.47 -17.76
C GLY A 332 4.88 -26.69 -17.54
N SER A 333 4.31 -27.89 -17.43
CA SER A 333 5.07 -29.07 -17.01
C SER A 333 5.05 -30.25 -18.00
N THR A 334 3.91 -30.49 -18.65
CA THR A 334 3.73 -31.71 -19.45
C THR A 334 3.54 -31.44 -20.93
N GLY A 335 2.99 -30.31 -21.29
CA GLY A 335 2.69 -29.90 -22.63
C GLY A 335 1.74 -28.72 -22.69
N PHE A 336 1.39 -28.34 -23.89
CA PHE A 336 0.39 -27.30 -24.12
C PHE A 336 -0.66 -27.80 -25.13
N THR A 337 -1.87 -27.31 -25.00
CA THR A 337 -2.98 -27.63 -25.88
C THR A 337 -3.38 -26.38 -26.65
N VAL A 338 -3.48 -26.53 -27.96
CA VAL A 338 -4.02 -25.51 -28.87
C VAL A 338 -5.42 -25.90 -29.28
N SER A 339 -6.36 -24.98 -29.18
CA SER A 339 -7.77 -25.14 -29.58
C SER A 339 -8.24 -23.88 -30.31
N ALA A 340 -9.31 -24.00 -31.07
CA ALA A 340 -9.92 -22.87 -31.76
C ALA A 340 -11.47 -23.06 -31.84
N ASP A 341 -12.19 -21.93 -31.99
CA ASP A 341 -13.65 -21.93 -31.99
C ASP A 341 -14.31 -21.96 -33.36
N GLY A 342 -13.51 -21.76 -34.41
CA GLY A 342 -14.00 -21.74 -35.80
C GLY A 342 -14.80 -20.47 -36.16
N GLN A 343 -14.71 -19.43 -35.36
CA GLN A 343 -15.42 -18.15 -35.61
C GLN A 343 -14.65 -17.28 -36.64
N VAL A 344 -14.66 -17.74 -37.90
CA VAL A 344 -14.14 -17.00 -39.03
C VAL A 344 -15.23 -16.18 -39.70
N SER A 345 -14.94 -14.99 -40.24
CA SER A 345 -15.90 -14.12 -40.90
C SER A 345 -16.06 -14.47 -42.40
N GLN A 346 -14.98 -14.88 -42.99
CA GLN A 346 -14.89 -15.25 -44.41
C GLN A 346 -13.97 -16.47 -44.60
N GLY A 347 -14.14 -17.17 -45.70
CA GLY A 347 -13.33 -18.33 -46.02
C GLY A 347 -13.77 -19.64 -45.36
N PRO A 348 -13.03 -20.71 -45.58
CA PRO A 348 -13.31 -22.00 -44.97
C PRO A 348 -12.93 -22.03 -43.49
N VAL A 349 -13.71 -22.76 -42.70
CA VAL A 349 -13.39 -23.05 -41.29
C VAL A 349 -12.57 -24.34 -41.26
N GLU A 350 -11.29 -24.23 -40.89
CA GLU A 350 -10.31 -25.32 -41.04
C GLU A 350 -9.89 -25.96 -39.71
N VAL A 351 -10.68 -25.81 -38.64
CA VAL A 351 -10.42 -26.40 -37.32
C VAL A 351 -10.19 -27.89 -37.35
N ALA A 352 -11.02 -28.61 -38.17
CA ALA A 352 -10.89 -30.05 -38.31
C ALA A 352 -9.65 -30.46 -39.14
N GLN A 353 -9.31 -29.70 -40.17
CA GLN A 353 -8.12 -29.90 -41.00
C GLN A 353 -6.83 -29.67 -40.21
N ALA A 354 -6.84 -28.66 -39.29
CA ALA A 354 -5.75 -28.40 -38.36
C ALA A 354 -5.65 -29.49 -37.26
N GLY A 355 -6.65 -30.36 -37.14
CA GLY A 355 -6.69 -31.39 -36.10
C GLY A 355 -6.84 -30.86 -34.69
N LEU A 356 -7.53 -29.71 -34.52
CA LEU A 356 -7.73 -29.07 -33.24
C LEU A 356 -8.96 -29.66 -32.48
N PRO A 357 -8.95 -29.73 -31.13
CA PRO A 357 -7.82 -29.37 -30.26
C PRO A 357 -6.65 -30.36 -30.39
N ARG A 358 -5.42 -29.82 -30.32
CA ARG A 358 -4.18 -30.61 -30.44
C ARG A 358 -3.25 -30.29 -29.28
N THR A 359 -2.67 -31.36 -28.70
CA THR A 359 -1.66 -31.21 -27.60
C THR A 359 -0.27 -31.46 -28.15
N PHE A 360 0.66 -30.65 -27.73
CA PHE A 360 2.08 -30.71 -28.04
C PHE A 360 2.84 -31.00 -26.75
N ALA A 361 3.91 -31.78 -26.83
CA ALA A 361 4.91 -31.83 -25.78
C ALA A 361 5.67 -30.49 -25.75
N LEU A 362 6.11 -30.09 -24.60
CA LEU A 362 7.06 -28.98 -24.49
C LEU A 362 8.37 -29.45 -25.16
N ASP A 363 8.98 -28.61 -25.96
CA ASP A 363 10.23 -28.95 -26.64
C ASP A 363 11.40 -29.01 -25.62
N ASP A 364 11.28 -28.27 -24.55
CA ASP A 364 12.06 -28.37 -23.34
C ASP A 364 11.44 -29.29 -22.31
N ALA A 365 10.64 -30.27 -22.69
CA ALA A 365 10.14 -31.27 -21.76
C ALA A 365 11.33 -31.80 -20.97
N ALA A 366 11.68 -31.04 -19.94
CA ALA A 366 12.76 -31.38 -19.03
C ALA A 366 12.51 -32.80 -18.60
N GLN A 367 13.52 -33.63 -18.64
CA GLN A 367 13.58 -34.81 -17.75
C GLN A 367 13.01 -34.32 -16.43
N PRO A 368 12.01 -35.01 -15.84
CA PRO A 368 11.43 -34.54 -14.58
C PRO A 368 12.57 -34.11 -13.66
N ASP A 369 12.51 -32.89 -13.19
CA ASP A 369 13.56 -32.42 -12.29
C ASP A 369 13.62 -33.38 -11.11
N THR A 370 14.76 -34.00 -10.95
CA THR A 370 15.01 -34.94 -9.86
C THR A 370 16.12 -34.44 -8.93
N THR A 371 16.58 -33.22 -9.17
CA THR A 371 17.66 -32.60 -8.42
C THR A 371 17.10 -31.85 -7.22
N PRO A 372 17.31 -32.31 -5.97
CA PRO A 372 16.85 -31.57 -4.82
C PRO A 372 17.58 -30.22 -4.67
N PRO A 373 16.89 -29.17 -4.20
CA PRO A 373 17.52 -27.92 -3.83
C PRO A 373 18.61 -28.11 -2.78
N ALA A 374 19.69 -27.34 -2.87
CA ALA A 374 20.70 -27.25 -1.81
C ALA A 374 20.34 -26.08 -0.89
N THR A 375 20.26 -26.33 0.42
CA THR A 375 19.98 -25.30 1.42
C THR A 375 20.97 -25.32 2.57
N SER A 376 21.22 -24.18 3.21
CA SER A 376 22.06 -24.07 4.40
C SER A 376 21.65 -22.88 5.26
N ILE A 377 21.66 -23.06 6.59
CA ILE A 377 21.48 -21.97 7.54
C ILE A 377 22.76 -21.13 7.56
N THR A 378 22.61 -19.83 7.38
CA THR A 378 23.72 -18.86 7.39
C THR A 378 23.85 -18.16 8.74
N LEU A 379 22.75 -17.97 9.45
CA LEU A 379 22.68 -17.45 10.81
C LEU A 379 21.55 -18.16 11.58
N PRO A 380 21.75 -18.39 12.89
CA PRO A 380 22.97 -18.26 13.68
C PRO A 380 24.02 -19.31 13.29
N ALA A 381 25.29 -19.06 13.65
CA ALA A 381 26.35 -20.02 13.43
C ALA A 381 26.18 -21.26 14.33
N ASN A 382 26.69 -22.40 13.86
CA ASN A 382 26.66 -23.62 14.67
C ASN A 382 27.44 -23.42 15.99
N GLY A 383 26.85 -23.80 17.13
CA GLY A 383 27.37 -23.58 18.46
C GLY A 383 27.13 -22.20 19.06
N ALA A 384 26.42 -21.32 18.39
CA ALA A 384 26.14 -20.00 18.90
C ALA A 384 25.25 -20.01 20.15
N THR A 385 25.49 -19.05 21.06
CA THR A 385 24.55 -18.75 22.14
C THR A 385 23.63 -17.65 21.70
N VAL A 386 22.32 -17.83 21.86
CA VAL A 386 21.27 -16.94 21.37
C VAL A 386 20.26 -16.62 22.47
N SER A 387 19.67 -15.42 22.38
CA SER A 387 18.62 -14.97 23.31
C SER A 387 17.71 -13.95 22.65
N GLY A 388 16.50 -13.74 23.19
CA GLY A 388 15.53 -12.75 22.68
C GLY A 388 15.04 -13.09 21.28
N ILE A 389 14.98 -12.09 20.40
CA ILE A 389 14.57 -12.26 19.00
C ILE A 389 15.81 -12.50 18.14
N VAL A 390 15.86 -13.65 17.49
CA VAL A 390 16.97 -14.10 16.63
C VAL A 390 16.51 -14.23 15.20
N ASN A 391 17.19 -13.58 14.26
CA ASN A 391 16.95 -13.81 12.84
C ASN A 391 17.69 -15.06 12.40
N VAL A 392 16.94 -16.10 12.07
CA VAL A 392 17.46 -17.31 11.43
C VAL A 392 17.40 -17.09 9.93
N THR A 393 18.54 -17.12 9.26
CA THR A 393 18.65 -16.89 7.81
C THR A 393 19.23 -18.11 7.12
N ALA A 394 18.78 -18.33 5.89
CA ALA A 394 19.25 -19.44 5.07
C ALA A 394 19.51 -19.00 3.62
N THR A 395 20.36 -19.74 2.95
CA THR A 395 20.49 -19.74 1.49
C THR A 395 19.86 -21.01 0.94
N ALA A 396 19.25 -20.91 -0.23
CA ALA A 396 18.82 -22.07 -0.97
C ALA A 396 19.03 -21.82 -2.46
N THR A 397 19.49 -22.83 -3.18
CA THR A 397 19.75 -22.80 -4.63
C THR A 397 19.31 -24.11 -5.25
N ASP A 398 18.89 -24.04 -6.49
CA ASP A 398 18.48 -25.17 -7.28
C ASP A 398 18.86 -24.98 -8.76
N ASN A 399 18.85 -26.04 -9.55
CA ASN A 399 19.12 -25.98 -10.99
C ASN A 399 17.99 -25.31 -11.78
N ILE A 400 16.73 -25.34 -11.28
CA ILE A 400 15.59 -24.66 -11.90
C ILE A 400 15.12 -23.51 -11.02
N ALA A 401 14.51 -23.80 -9.86
CA ALA A 401 14.10 -22.78 -8.91
C ALA A 401 13.71 -23.37 -7.55
N VAL A 402 14.01 -22.63 -6.48
CA VAL A 402 13.49 -22.92 -5.13
C VAL A 402 12.13 -22.25 -4.98
N THR A 403 11.10 -23.03 -4.65
CA THR A 403 9.74 -22.52 -4.45
C THR A 403 9.45 -22.10 -3.02
N ARG A 404 10.07 -22.78 -2.04
CA ARG A 404 9.96 -22.44 -0.62
C ARG A 404 11.12 -23.00 0.19
N VAL A 405 11.37 -22.37 1.33
CA VAL A 405 12.25 -22.87 2.38
C VAL A 405 11.47 -22.93 3.68
N GLU A 406 11.50 -24.07 4.33
CA GLU A 406 10.87 -24.33 5.62
C GLU A 406 11.93 -24.31 6.73
N PHE A 407 11.64 -23.61 7.82
CA PHE A 407 12.51 -23.51 9.00
C PHE A 407 11.97 -24.37 10.11
N TRP A 408 12.81 -25.26 10.63
CA TRP A 408 12.47 -26.22 11.65
C TRP A 408 13.29 -26.00 12.92
N LEU A 409 12.64 -26.16 14.08
CA LEU A 409 13.24 -26.08 15.40
C LEU A 409 12.91 -27.37 16.15
N ASP A 410 13.92 -28.10 16.57
CA ASP A 410 13.77 -29.38 17.29
C ASP A 410 12.79 -30.35 16.61
N GLY A 411 12.80 -30.38 15.29
CA GLY A 411 11.92 -31.23 14.48
C GLY A 411 10.49 -30.72 14.31
N LEU A 412 10.19 -29.48 14.73
CA LEU A 412 8.88 -28.85 14.54
C LEU A 412 9.00 -27.70 13.55
N LEU A 413 8.12 -27.67 12.54
CA LEU A 413 8.02 -26.57 11.56
C LEU A 413 7.64 -25.27 12.26
N GLN A 414 8.38 -24.20 12.00
CA GLN A 414 8.19 -22.88 12.58
C GLN A 414 7.76 -21.84 11.54
N SER A 415 8.34 -21.90 10.33
CA SER A 415 8.08 -20.92 9.29
C SER A 415 8.29 -21.51 7.90
N THR A 416 7.51 -21.00 6.93
CA THR A 416 7.67 -21.28 5.51
C THR A 416 7.85 -19.98 4.77
N VAL A 417 8.92 -19.83 3.99
CA VAL A 417 9.26 -18.61 3.24
C VAL A 417 9.38 -18.95 1.76
N THR A 418 8.63 -18.25 0.92
CA THR A 418 8.52 -18.53 -0.52
C THR A 418 9.36 -17.62 -1.40
N THR A 419 10.00 -16.60 -0.83
CA THR A 419 10.82 -15.62 -1.58
C THR A 419 12.13 -15.35 -0.86
N SER A 420 13.23 -15.25 -1.65
CA SER A 420 14.52 -14.81 -1.11
C SER A 420 14.48 -13.30 -0.78
N PRO A 421 15.17 -12.84 0.29
CA PRO A 421 16.02 -13.63 1.21
C PRO A 421 15.21 -14.47 2.18
N TYR A 422 15.61 -15.74 2.36
CA TYR A 422 14.93 -16.65 3.26
C TYR A 422 15.34 -16.37 4.71
N GLY A 423 14.34 -16.06 5.54
CA GLY A 423 14.58 -15.74 6.93
C GLY A 423 13.35 -15.91 7.81
N TRP A 424 13.59 -16.28 9.06
CA TRP A 424 12.59 -16.45 10.11
C TRP A 424 13.03 -15.73 11.37
N SER A 425 12.14 -14.92 11.93
CA SER A 425 12.37 -14.24 13.20
C SER A 425 11.92 -15.13 14.35
N TRP A 426 12.89 -15.74 15.03
CA TRP A 426 12.67 -16.66 16.14
C TRP A 426 12.69 -15.94 17.48
N ASN A 427 11.59 -16.01 18.22
CA ASN A 427 11.56 -15.58 19.62
C ASN A 427 12.01 -16.73 20.52
N THR A 428 13.27 -16.70 20.98
CA THR A 428 13.84 -17.75 21.81
C THR A 428 13.20 -17.85 23.19
N THR A 429 12.46 -16.83 23.66
CA THR A 429 11.79 -16.87 24.99
C THR A 429 10.65 -17.89 25.03
N THR A 430 10.17 -18.37 23.89
CA THR A 430 9.11 -19.38 23.77
C THR A 430 9.60 -20.80 24.05
N VAL A 431 10.92 -21.01 24.13
CA VAL A 431 11.53 -22.31 24.40
C VAL A 431 12.34 -22.28 25.70
N SER A 432 12.76 -23.44 26.19
CA SER A 432 13.60 -23.55 27.38
C SER A 432 15.02 -23.05 27.11
N ASN A 433 15.74 -22.59 28.11
CA ASN A 433 17.20 -22.47 27.99
C ASN A 433 17.84 -23.82 27.79
N GLY A 434 18.87 -23.89 26.96
CA GLY A 434 19.59 -25.14 26.66
C GLY A 434 19.89 -25.28 25.17
N SER A 435 20.30 -26.49 24.78
CA SER A 435 20.64 -26.80 23.39
C SER A 435 19.37 -27.02 22.54
N HIS A 436 19.33 -26.40 21.40
CA HIS A 436 18.27 -26.51 20.39
C HIS A 436 18.89 -26.76 19.02
N THR A 437 18.12 -27.38 18.13
CA THR A 437 18.56 -27.73 16.78
C THR A 437 17.71 -27.04 15.74
N LEU A 438 18.37 -26.32 14.83
CA LEU A 438 17.76 -25.68 13.66
C LEU A 438 18.06 -26.49 12.41
N LEU A 439 17.08 -26.60 11.51
CA LEU A 439 17.18 -27.23 10.21
C LEU A 439 16.39 -26.39 9.19
N THR A 440 16.80 -26.40 7.93
CA THR A 440 15.98 -25.95 6.83
C THR A 440 15.74 -27.04 5.82
N GLU A 441 14.52 -27.07 5.27
CA GLU A 441 14.14 -27.90 4.14
C GLU A 441 13.76 -26.98 2.99
N ALA A 442 14.40 -27.14 1.83
CA ALA A 442 14.09 -26.39 0.63
C ALA A 442 13.36 -27.29 -0.37
N PHE A 443 12.41 -26.73 -1.10
CA PHE A 443 11.61 -27.43 -2.10
C PHE A 443 11.65 -26.68 -3.43
N ASP A 444 11.69 -27.43 -4.51
CA ASP A 444 11.53 -26.91 -5.88
C ASP A 444 10.06 -27.02 -6.37
N ALA A 445 9.85 -26.74 -7.65
CA ALA A 445 8.53 -26.85 -8.30
C ALA A 445 8.15 -28.30 -8.62
N ALA A 446 9.12 -29.19 -8.77
CA ALA A 446 8.90 -30.61 -9.05
C ALA A 446 8.56 -31.39 -7.76
N GLY A 447 8.72 -30.77 -6.60
CA GLY A 447 8.47 -31.38 -5.29
C GLY A 447 9.69 -32.07 -4.70
N ASN A 448 10.89 -31.92 -5.30
CA ASN A 448 12.11 -32.46 -4.68
C ASN A 448 12.45 -31.64 -3.45
N ARG A 449 12.99 -32.33 -2.46
CA ARG A 449 13.35 -31.76 -1.16
C ARG A 449 14.83 -31.88 -0.89
N GLY A 450 15.44 -30.79 -0.47
CA GLY A 450 16.80 -30.77 0.06
C GLY A 450 16.86 -30.29 1.49
N ASP A 451 17.65 -30.94 2.33
CA ASP A 451 17.79 -30.64 3.74
C ASP A 451 19.14 -29.96 4.02
N SER A 452 19.16 -28.98 4.92
CA SER A 452 20.44 -28.43 5.41
C SER A 452 21.10 -29.35 6.40
N SER A 453 22.41 -29.14 6.66
CA SER A 453 23.03 -29.65 7.87
C SER A 453 22.36 -29.01 9.10
N ALA A 454 22.19 -29.80 10.14
CA ALA A 454 21.66 -29.34 11.42
C ALA A 454 22.61 -28.33 12.08
N VAL A 455 22.05 -27.20 12.55
CA VAL A 455 22.75 -26.15 13.30
C VAL A 455 22.32 -26.24 14.77
N SER A 456 23.26 -26.55 15.66
CA SER A 456 23.02 -26.56 17.11
C SER A 456 23.26 -25.17 17.67
N VAL A 457 22.35 -24.68 18.49
CA VAL A 457 22.47 -23.41 19.22
C VAL A 457 22.15 -23.59 20.69
N THR A 458 22.70 -22.74 21.55
CA THR A 458 22.35 -22.71 22.97
C THR A 458 21.48 -21.50 23.26
N VAL A 459 20.24 -21.72 23.64
CA VAL A 459 19.35 -20.65 24.10
C VAL A 459 19.69 -20.29 25.55
N ASN A 460 19.96 -19.01 25.80
CA ASN A 460 20.25 -18.49 27.15
C ASN A 460 19.53 -17.12 27.32
N ASN A 461 18.21 -17.19 27.57
CA ASN A 461 17.37 -16.02 27.77
C ASN A 461 17.55 -15.44 29.16
N ASP A 462 17.62 -14.16 29.25
CA ASP A 462 17.45 -13.44 30.50
C ASP A 462 16.03 -13.69 31.06
N ARG A 463 15.96 -14.07 32.33
CA ARG A 463 14.72 -14.29 33.08
C ARG A 463 14.64 -13.43 34.33
N THR A 464 15.58 -12.54 34.52
CA THR A 464 15.63 -11.63 35.65
C THR A 464 14.86 -10.37 35.29
N ALA A 465 13.79 -10.09 35.98
CA ALA A 465 13.06 -8.85 35.74
C ALA A 465 13.84 -7.64 36.27
N PRO A 466 13.85 -6.52 35.54
CA PRO A 466 14.42 -5.27 36.05
C PRO A 466 13.82 -4.85 37.38
N THR A 467 14.59 -4.16 38.18
CA THR A 467 14.06 -3.46 39.35
C THR A 467 13.81 -1.98 38.99
N THR A 468 12.73 -1.41 39.49
CA THR A 468 12.42 0.01 39.27
C THR A 468 11.78 0.62 40.51
N SER A 469 11.96 1.92 40.69
CA SER A 469 11.31 2.70 41.75
C SER A 469 11.10 4.15 41.32
N ILE A 470 9.98 4.73 41.69
CA ILE A 470 9.76 6.18 41.59
C ILE A 470 10.66 6.86 42.61
N THR A 471 11.49 7.80 42.18
CA THR A 471 12.44 8.55 43.00
C THR A 471 11.98 9.98 43.30
N ALA A 472 11.11 10.52 42.43
CA ALA A 472 10.38 11.76 42.64
C ALA A 472 9.02 11.72 41.93
N PRO A 473 7.98 12.37 42.48
CA PRO A 473 7.91 12.96 43.82
C PRO A 473 7.98 11.94 44.92
N ALA A 474 8.25 12.39 46.15
CA ALA A 474 8.25 11.51 47.32
C ALA A 474 6.83 11.00 47.67
N ASP A 475 6.79 9.84 48.34
CA ASP A 475 5.52 9.28 48.83
C ASP A 475 4.85 10.28 49.79
N GLY A 476 3.57 10.55 49.60
CA GLY A 476 2.79 11.56 50.34
C GLY A 476 3.01 13.01 49.90
N ALA A 477 3.78 13.27 48.86
CA ALA A 477 3.98 14.64 48.37
C ALA A 477 2.72 15.29 47.84
N THR A 478 2.59 16.60 48.05
CA THR A 478 1.58 17.41 47.33
C THR A 478 2.22 17.99 46.08
N VAL A 479 1.57 17.86 44.95
CA VAL A 479 2.05 18.26 43.64
C VAL A 479 1.04 19.12 42.91
N SER A 480 1.53 19.98 42.02
CA SER A 480 0.64 20.86 41.23
C SER A 480 1.38 21.42 40.02
N GLY A 481 0.64 21.88 39.02
CA GLY A 481 1.20 22.38 37.75
C GLY A 481 2.07 21.33 37.07
N THR A 482 3.21 21.75 36.51
CA THR A 482 4.17 20.82 35.89
C THR A 482 5.10 20.21 36.92
N THR A 483 4.91 18.93 37.21
CA THR A 483 5.72 18.19 38.20
C THR A 483 6.62 17.18 37.48
N VAL A 484 7.89 17.13 37.84
CA VAL A 484 8.80 16.10 37.30
C VAL A 484 8.62 14.80 38.07
N VAL A 485 8.24 13.74 37.35
CA VAL A 485 8.22 12.37 37.86
C VAL A 485 9.50 11.68 37.39
N SER A 486 10.26 11.15 38.31
CA SER A 486 11.56 10.48 38.04
C SER A 486 11.52 9.05 38.57
N ALA A 487 12.19 8.17 37.84
CA ALA A 487 12.39 6.79 38.27
C ALA A 487 13.86 6.35 38.15
N SER A 488 14.26 5.42 39.01
CA SER A 488 15.46 4.64 38.82
C SER A 488 15.06 3.25 38.32
N ALA A 489 15.87 2.69 37.43
CA ALA A 489 15.71 1.32 37.01
C ALA A 489 17.10 0.66 36.80
N SER A 490 17.21 -0.63 37.11
CA SER A 490 18.43 -1.41 36.90
C SER A 490 18.09 -2.88 36.67
N ASP A 491 18.92 -3.53 35.87
CA ASP A 491 18.82 -4.92 35.52
C ASP A 491 20.22 -5.55 35.36
N ASN A 492 20.30 -6.89 35.33
CA ASN A 492 21.56 -7.62 35.17
C ASN A 492 22.14 -7.58 33.75
N VAL A 493 21.28 -7.40 32.73
CA VAL A 493 21.67 -7.29 31.32
C VAL A 493 21.47 -5.85 30.82
N GLY A 494 20.32 -5.25 31.14
CA GLY A 494 20.02 -3.86 30.79
C GLY A 494 18.54 -3.54 30.68
N VAL A 495 18.19 -2.30 31.00
CA VAL A 495 16.84 -1.77 30.88
C VAL A 495 16.66 -1.14 29.52
N THR A 496 15.64 -1.53 28.77
CA THR A 496 15.32 -0.97 27.45
C THR A 496 14.50 0.31 27.54
N HIS A 497 13.56 0.36 28.49
CA HIS A 497 12.72 1.54 28.73
C HIS A 497 12.00 1.45 30.08
N VAL A 498 11.51 2.59 30.52
CA VAL A 498 10.66 2.72 31.70
C VAL A 498 9.34 3.36 31.30
N GLU A 499 8.25 2.79 31.75
CA GLU A 499 6.90 3.33 31.60
C GLU A 499 6.44 3.95 32.91
N PHE A 500 5.82 5.13 32.84
CA PHE A 500 5.24 5.85 33.96
C PHE A 500 3.71 5.78 33.92
N TYR A 501 3.12 5.48 35.05
CA TYR A 501 1.68 5.32 35.19
C TYR A 501 1.13 6.25 36.29
N VAL A 502 -0.03 6.82 36.04
CA VAL A 502 -0.87 7.48 37.03
C VAL A 502 -2.19 6.71 37.12
N ASP A 503 -2.59 6.31 38.33
CA ASP A 503 -3.81 5.52 38.59
C ASP A 503 -3.97 4.33 37.64
N ALA A 504 -2.87 3.63 37.43
CA ALA A 504 -2.73 2.49 36.50
C ALA A 504 -2.86 2.82 35.00
N ALA A 505 -3.07 4.08 34.61
CA ALA A 505 -3.07 4.50 33.21
C ALA A 505 -1.67 4.91 32.78
N LEU A 506 -1.19 4.37 31.66
CA LEU A 506 0.10 4.74 31.05
C LEU A 506 0.11 6.20 30.62
N GLN A 507 1.11 6.95 31.06
CA GLN A 507 1.29 8.36 30.74
C GLN A 507 2.48 8.61 29.83
N ARG A 508 3.60 7.91 30.06
CA ARG A 508 4.86 8.15 29.35
C ARG A 508 5.69 6.88 29.28
N THR A 509 6.39 6.70 28.16
CA THR A 509 7.49 5.75 28.00
C THR A 509 8.78 6.53 27.78
N ASP A 510 9.85 6.20 28.52
CA ASP A 510 11.17 6.80 28.42
C ASP A 510 12.22 5.71 28.18
N ALA A 511 12.96 5.82 27.08
CA ALA A 511 13.88 4.80 26.60
C ALA A 511 15.35 4.99 27.05
N ALA A 512 15.67 6.06 27.76
CA ALA A 512 17.04 6.37 28.14
C ALA A 512 17.15 7.02 29.55
N PRO A 513 18.13 6.61 30.36
CA PRO A 513 18.36 7.29 31.63
C PRO A 513 18.95 8.70 31.43
N PRO A 514 18.64 9.68 32.29
CA PRO A 514 17.81 9.53 33.49
C PRO A 514 16.32 9.45 33.13
N TYR A 515 15.62 8.41 33.61
CA TYR A 515 14.20 8.22 33.34
C TYR A 515 13.37 9.26 34.05
N ASN A 516 12.73 10.15 33.30
CA ASN A 516 11.89 11.20 33.86
C ASN A 516 10.79 11.66 32.88
N TRP A 517 9.76 12.25 33.45
CA TRP A 517 8.60 12.73 32.73
C TRP A 517 8.05 13.99 33.40
N SER A 518 7.78 15.02 32.61
CA SER A 518 7.09 16.22 33.06
C SER A 518 5.58 15.97 33.05
N TRP A 519 5.02 15.77 34.22
CA TRP A 519 3.60 15.53 34.41
C TRP A 519 2.85 16.86 34.60
N ASP A 520 1.94 17.17 33.70
CA ASP A 520 1.01 18.29 33.85
C ASP A 520 -0.16 17.84 34.72
N THR A 521 -0.09 18.17 35.99
CA THR A 521 -1.14 17.82 36.96
C THR A 521 -2.39 18.68 36.82
N SER A 522 -2.35 19.81 36.08
CA SER A 522 -3.51 20.70 35.88
C SER A 522 -4.67 20.01 35.17
N LEU A 523 -4.39 18.94 34.42
CA LEU A 523 -5.39 18.11 33.75
C LEU A 523 -6.00 17.02 34.64
N MET A 524 -5.49 16.88 35.86
CA MET A 524 -5.98 15.86 36.82
C MET A 524 -6.93 16.47 37.85
N PRO A 525 -7.89 15.69 38.37
CA PRO A 525 -8.66 16.09 39.54
C PRO A 525 -7.76 16.32 40.74
N ASP A 526 -8.12 17.26 41.61
CA ASP A 526 -7.47 17.37 42.93
C ASP A 526 -7.80 16.14 43.78
N GLY A 527 -6.83 15.67 44.52
CA GLY A 527 -6.99 14.50 45.38
C GLY A 527 -5.79 13.55 45.33
N SER A 528 -5.99 12.38 45.90
CA SER A 528 -4.94 11.36 45.94
C SER A 528 -4.82 10.60 44.59
N HIS A 529 -3.60 10.56 44.06
CA HIS A 529 -3.22 9.81 42.86
C HIS A 529 -2.08 8.86 43.16
N THR A 530 -1.98 7.80 42.39
CA THR A 530 -0.98 6.76 42.56
C THR A 530 -0.03 6.74 41.39
N LEU A 531 1.27 6.89 41.65
CA LEU A 531 2.32 6.77 40.64
C LEU A 531 2.96 5.39 40.73
N THR A 532 3.16 4.76 39.59
CA THR A 532 3.95 3.54 39.46
C THR A 532 4.84 3.60 38.22
N SER A 533 5.95 2.88 38.22
CA SER A 533 6.77 2.67 37.05
C SER A 533 6.89 1.18 36.74
N LYS A 534 7.03 0.86 35.43
CA LYS A 534 7.42 -0.47 34.97
C LYS A 534 8.69 -0.33 34.15
N ALA A 535 9.68 -1.14 34.44
CA ALA A 535 10.90 -1.24 33.66
C ALA A 535 10.89 -2.53 32.86
N TYR A 536 11.36 -2.45 31.63
CA TYR A 536 11.45 -3.56 30.68
C TYR A 536 12.90 -3.80 30.28
N ASP A 537 13.28 -5.07 30.12
CA ASP A 537 14.54 -5.47 29.52
C ASP A 537 14.39 -5.88 28.04
N ALA A 538 15.47 -6.29 27.40
CA ALA A 538 15.45 -6.78 26.02
C ALA A 538 14.87 -8.20 25.88
N ALA A 539 14.79 -8.96 26.97
CA ALA A 539 14.20 -10.29 26.99
C ALA A 539 12.68 -10.26 27.19
N GLY A 540 12.12 -9.09 27.47
CA GLY A 540 10.69 -8.89 27.72
C GLY A 540 10.28 -9.12 29.17
N ASN A 541 11.24 -9.25 30.12
CA ASN A 541 10.89 -9.29 31.53
C ASN A 541 10.50 -7.90 32.01
N VAL A 542 9.59 -7.85 32.99
CA VAL A 542 9.00 -6.61 33.48
C VAL A 542 9.09 -6.53 35.00
N GLY A 543 9.74 -5.47 35.48
CA GLY A 543 9.73 -5.11 36.89
C GLY A 543 8.75 -3.96 37.14
N THR A 544 8.05 -4.01 38.26
CA THR A 544 7.07 -2.97 38.64
C THR A 544 7.50 -2.35 39.97
N SER A 545 7.47 -1.03 40.05
CA SER A 545 7.78 -0.30 41.28
C SER A 545 6.72 -0.48 42.35
N ARG A 546 7.10 -0.20 43.59
CA ARG A 546 6.13 0.12 44.63
C ARG A 546 5.33 1.36 44.18
N ALA A 547 4.06 1.39 44.54
CA ALA A 547 3.21 2.56 44.36
C ALA A 547 3.67 3.72 45.26
N VAL A 548 3.71 4.93 44.71
CA VAL A 548 3.94 6.19 45.41
C VAL A 548 2.62 6.98 45.34
N SER A 549 2.11 7.34 46.51
CA SER A 549 0.89 8.16 46.61
C SER A 549 1.27 9.64 46.59
N VAL A 550 0.58 10.43 45.82
CA VAL A 550 0.73 11.88 45.79
C VAL A 550 -0.64 12.55 45.87
N THR A 551 -0.66 13.77 46.39
CA THR A 551 -1.90 14.57 46.40
C THR A 551 -1.77 15.67 45.36
N VAL A 552 -2.59 15.61 44.33
CA VAL A 552 -2.72 16.71 43.37
C VAL A 552 -3.55 17.82 43.99
N SER A 553 -3.04 19.05 43.98
CA SER A 553 -3.71 20.22 44.49
C SER A 553 -3.47 21.41 43.55
N ASN A 554 -4.26 21.46 42.51
CA ASN A 554 -4.21 22.51 41.47
C ASN A 554 -5.22 23.62 41.70
N SER A 555 -6.12 23.43 42.70
CA SER A 555 -7.10 24.43 43.05
C SER A 555 -6.73 25.15 44.33
N LEU A 556 -7.06 26.42 44.37
CA LEU A 556 -6.98 27.24 45.55
C LEU A 556 -8.40 27.42 46.12
N ASP A 557 -8.57 27.14 47.40
CA ASP A 557 -9.82 27.48 48.14
C ASP A 557 -9.81 28.99 48.43
N ILE A 558 -10.75 29.68 47.80
CA ILE A 558 -10.98 31.12 48.01
C ILE A 558 -12.33 31.36 48.68
N SER A 559 -12.81 30.40 49.42
CA SER A 559 -14.02 30.53 50.23
C SER A 559 -13.89 31.69 51.23
N ASN A 560 -14.94 32.47 51.40
CA ASN A 560 -14.98 33.62 52.29
C ASN A 560 -13.99 34.76 51.96
N TRP A 561 -13.29 34.68 50.82
CA TRP A 561 -12.61 35.87 50.33
C TRP A 561 -13.65 36.93 50.00
N LYS A 562 -13.23 38.20 49.99
CA LYS A 562 -14.15 39.29 49.75
C LYS A 562 -13.65 40.25 48.69
N ILE A 563 -14.58 40.73 47.88
CA ILE A 563 -14.36 41.82 46.93
C ILE A 563 -15.05 43.06 47.54
N VAL A 564 -14.28 44.13 47.66
CA VAL A 564 -14.73 45.41 48.25
C VAL A 564 -14.72 46.46 47.16
N GLN A 565 -15.86 47.11 46.95
CA GLN A 565 -16.01 48.29 46.12
C GLN A 565 -15.78 49.55 46.93
N ALA A 566 -14.73 50.32 46.63
CA ALA A 566 -14.24 51.38 47.49
C ALA A 566 -15.24 52.55 47.67
N ASN A 567 -15.97 52.94 46.65
CA ASN A 567 -16.86 54.13 46.72
C ASN A 567 -18.24 53.86 47.32
N ALA A 568 -18.65 52.61 47.43
CA ALA A 568 -20.00 52.22 47.86
C ALA A 568 -20.04 51.50 49.21
N ALA A 569 -18.91 51.27 49.85
CA ALA A 569 -18.79 50.48 51.09
C ALA A 569 -19.41 49.08 51.00
N ASN A 570 -19.63 48.59 49.77
CA ASN A 570 -20.20 47.31 49.49
C ASN A 570 -19.15 46.21 49.46
N THR A 571 -19.45 45.13 50.14
CA THR A 571 -18.55 43.97 50.23
C THR A 571 -19.32 42.73 49.77
N PHE A 572 -18.79 41.99 48.83
CA PHE A 572 -19.27 40.68 48.46
C PHE A 572 -18.35 39.60 48.99
N PHE A 573 -18.87 38.64 49.70
CA PHE A 573 -18.11 37.47 50.18
C PHE A 573 -18.33 36.30 49.23
N LEU A 574 -17.20 35.69 48.77
CA LEU A 574 -17.26 34.49 48.02
C LEU A 574 -17.87 33.36 48.84
N PRO A 575 -18.81 32.58 48.28
CA PRO A 575 -19.49 31.49 49.02
C PRO A 575 -18.49 30.44 49.55
N ALA A 576 -18.90 29.73 50.60
CA ALA A 576 -18.17 28.56 51.07
C ALA A 576 -18.11 27.50 49.97
N GLY A 577 -16.94 26.86 49.79
CA GLY A 577 -16.69 25.89 48.72
C GLY A 577 -16.28 26.52 47.38
N THR A 578 -16.01 27.84 47.35
CA THR A 578 -15.49 28.47 46.14
C THR A 578 -14.03 28.11 45.98
N VAL A 579 -13.74 27.37 44.95
CA VAL A 579 -12.38 26.99 44.56
C VAL A 579 -12.07 27.51 43.14
N VAL A 580 -10.83 27.88 42.91
CA VAL A 580 -10.32 28.23 41.58
C VAL A 580 -9.12 27.35 41.26
N ARG A 581 -9.14 26.74 40.07
CA ARG A 581 -8.02 25.92 39.59
C ARG A 581 -6.88 26.79 39.09
N ASP A 582 -5.68 26.24 39.05
CA ASP A 582 -4.56 26.87 38.38
C ASP A 582 -4.91 27.21 36.93
N ASN A 583 -4.57 28.40 36.48
CA ASN A 583 -5.03 29.00 35.24
C ASN A 583 -6.56 29.01 35.04
N GLY A 584 -7.31 28.92 36.10
CA GLY A 584 -8.79 28.96 36.11
C GLY A 584 -9.34 30.35 36.41
N TYR A 585 -10.64 30.47 36.22
CA TYR A 585 -11.35 31.70 36.39
C TYR A 585 -12.53 31.54 37.37
N VAL A 586 -12.87 32.59 38.09
CA VAL A 586 -14.13 32.70 38.82
C VAL A 586 -14.88 33.89 38.26
N VAL A 587 -15.98 33.63 37.60
CA VAL A 587 -16.90 34.66 37.09
C VAL A 587 -18.01 34.87 38.10
N ILE A 588 -18.13 36.08 38.62
CA ILE A 588 -19.14 36.48 39.59
C ILE A 588 -20.12 37.41 38.88
N ALA A 589 -21.22 36.85 38.43
CA ALA A 589 -22.31 37.64 37.83
C ALA A 589 -23.25 38.17 38.92
N ARG A 590 -23.75 39.36 38.70
CA ARG A 590 -24.57 40.05 39.70
C ARG A 590 -25.87 39.33 40.00
N ASN A 591 -26.66 38.93 39.01
CA ASN A 591 -27.94 38.23 39.24
C ASN A 591 -28.39 37.39 38.03
N ALA A 592 -27.51 36.87 37.21
CA ALA A 592 -27.86 36.00 36.10
C ALA A 592 -27.54 34.53 36.41
N THR A 593 -28.34 33.62 35.93
CA THR A 593 -27.94 32.20 35.89
C THR A 593 -26.80 32.04 34.86
N LYS A 594 -26.06 30.92 34.94
CA LYS A 594 -24.95 30.67 34.03
C LYS A 594 -25.41 30.70 32.54
N SER A 595 -26.53 30.05 32.26
CA SER A 595 -27.07 29.98 30.89
C SER A 595 -27.56 31.34 30.37
N GLU A 596 -28.15 32.18 31.21
CA GLU A 596 -28.56 33.53 30.84
C GLU A 596 -27.35 34.43 30.60
N PHE A 597 -26.30 34.28 31.41
CA PHE A 597 -25.05 34.99 31.29
C PHE A 597 -24.33 34.62 29.97
N GLU A 598 -24.16 33.31 29.72
CA GLU A 598 -23.55 32.80 28.50
C GLU A 598 -24.30 33.27 27.24
N ALA A 599 -25.63 33.28 27.29
CA ALA A 599 -26.44 33.76 26.17
C ALA A 599 -26.30 35.26 25.95
N PHE A 600 -26.26 36.06 27.03
CA PHE A 600 -26.11 37.54 26.90
C PHE A 600 -24.74 37.95 26.35
N TRP A 601 -23.67 37.36 26.87
CA TRP A 601 -22.31 37.65 26.47
C TRP A 601 -21.86 36.88 25.23
N ASN A 602 -22.71 35.98 24.69
CA ASN A 602 -22.44 35.10 23.58
C ASN A 602 -21.14 34.29 23.76
N VAL A 603 -20.99 33.72 24.94
CA VAL A 603 -19.83 32.90 25.33
C VAL A 603 -20.29 31.53 25.82
N THR A 604 -19.40 30.55 25.80
CA THR A 604 -19.55 29.30 26.55
C THR A 604 -18.41 29.23 27.55
N LEU A 605 -18.70 29.31 28.83
CA LEU A 605 -17.66 29.27 29.85
C LEU A 605 -17.02 27.89 29.94
N PRO A 606 -15.69 27.80 29.77
CA PRO A 606 -14.96 26.54 29.86
C PRO A 606 -15.16 25.80 31.19
N GLY A 607 -14.84 24.50 31.24
CA GLY A 607 -15.02 23.66 32.43
C GLY A 607 -14.11 24.02 33.62
N ASN A 608 -13.08 24.85 33.40
CA ASN A 608 -12.21 25.38 34.44
C ASN A 608 -12.70 26.71 35.04
N VAL A 609 -13.87 27.19 34.62
CA VAL A 609 -14.49 28.41 35.16
C VAL A 609 -15.47 28.07 36.24
N THR A 610 -15.25 28.61 37.43
CA THR A 610 -16.23 28.61 38.53
C THR A 610 -17.20 29.78 38.33
N TYR A 611 -18.48 29.48 38.14
CA TYR A 611 -19.50 30.51 37.97
C TYR A 611 -20.29 30.74 39.25
N ILE A 612 -20.43 32.01 39.65
CA ILE A 612 -21.19 32.42 40.85
C ILE A 612 -22.26 33.41 40.42
N ASN A 613 -23.50 33.08 40.69
CA ASN A 613 -24.60 34.06 40.69
C ASN A 613 -24.67 34.70 42.07
N ALA A 614 -24.35 35.98 42.17
CA ALA A 614 -24.36 36.71 43.41
C ALA A 614 -25.78 37.10 43.92
N ALA A 615 -26.84 36.73 43.18
CA ALA A 615 -28.24 36.98 43.52
C ALA A 615 -28.55 38.45 43.91
N GLY A 616 -27.88 39.40 43.28
CA GLY A 616 -28.01 40.81 43.56
C GLY A 616 -27.17 41.32 44.74
N ALA A 617 -26.45 40.44 45.43
CA ALA A 617 -25.58 40.83 46.57
C ALA A 617 -24.28 41.50 46.09
N PHE A 618 -23.90 41.32 44.86
CA PHE A 618 -22.74 42.06 44.27
C PHE A 618 -23.17 43.47 43.88
N PRO A 619 -22.35 44.48 44.20
CA PRO A 619 -22.66 45.89 43.90
C PRO A 619 -22.77 46.14 42.39
N ALA A 620 -23.60 47.09 42.01
CA ALA A 620 -23.72 47.48 40.59
C ALA A 620 -22.41 48.08 40.08
N ILE A 621 -22.05 47.76 38.86
CA ILE A 621 -20.94 48.34 38.13
C ILE A 621 -21.51 49.49 37.28
N ASN A 622 -21.33 50.73 37.68
CA ASN A 622 -21.96 51.86 37.00
C ASN A 622 -20.95 53.02 36.71
N GLY A 623 -19.72 52.69 36.45
CA GLY A 623 -18.84 53.51 35.66
C GLY A 623 -17.60 54.08 36.30
N SER A 624 -17.43 54.17 37.60
CA SER A 624 -16.20 54.74 38.19
C SER A 624 -15.78 54.07 39.50
N GLU A 625 -15.97 52.80 39.55
CA GLU A 625 -15.64 51.97 40.68
C GLU A 625 -14.22 51.42 40.59
N ASN A 626 -13.65 51.18 41.79
CA ASN A 626 -12.45 50.35 41.93
C ASN A 626 -12.74 49.20 42.91
N TYR A 627 -12.05 48.10 42.70
CA TYR A 627 -12.22 46.88 43.46
C TYR A 627 -10.95 46.46 44.14
N THR A 628 -11.08 45.93 45.32
CA THR A 628 -9.98 45.33 46.08
C THR A 628 -10.40 43.93 46.54
N LEU A 629 -9.51 42.95 46.26
CA LEU A 629 -9.70 41.56 46.68
C LEU A 629 -8.93 41.34 47.99
N TYR A 630 -9.65 40.79 48.97
CA TYR A 630 -9.06 40.39 50.26
C TYR A 630 -9.22 38.88 50.45
N ASN A 631 -8.23 38.21 51.01
CA ASN A 631 -8.38 36.83 51.45
C ASN A 631 -9.30 36.68 52.67
N ALA A 632 -9.58 35.46 53.10
CA ALA A 632 -10.45 35.17 54.24
C ALA A 632 -9.91 35.76 55.56
N ALA A 633 -8.61 35.92 55.70
CA ALA A 633 -7.95 36.59 56.86
C ALA A 633 -8.06 38.11 56.80
N GLY A 634 -8.56 38.69 55.72
CA GLY A 634 -8.69 40.13 55.54
C GLY A 634 -7.43 40.83 55.04
N THR A 635 -6.46 40.05 54.52
CA THR A 635 -5.25 40.59 53.88
C THR A 635 -5.61 41.01 52.46
N ASN A 636 -5.14 42.22 52.04
CA ASN A 636 -5.26 42.64 50.65
C ASN A 636 -4.41 41.74 49.76
N VAL A 637 -5.08 41.07 48.80
CA VAL A 637 -4.46 40.19 47.82
C VAL A 637 -4.19 40.94 46.53
N GLU A 638 -5.17 41.72 46.06
CA GLU A 638 -5.12 42.44 44.81
C GLU A 638 -5.94 43.76 44.89
N GLY A 639 -5.44 44.81 44.30
CA GLY A 639 -6.12 46.09 44.21
C GLY A 639 -5.66 47.13 45.22
N PRO A 640 -6.25 48.34 45.21
CA PRO A 640 -7.44 48.68 44.41
C PRO A 640 -7.16 48.67 42.91
N THR A 641 -8.15 48.24 42.09
CA THR A 641 -8.08 48.45 40.66
C THR A 641 -8.14 49.93 40.31
N VAL A 642 -7.69 50.29 39.10
CA VAL A 642 -7.88 51.68 38.65
C VAL A 642 -9.36 52.01 38.58
N SER A 643 -9.70 53.23 39.02
CA SER A 643 -11.03 53.81 38.78
C SER A 643 -11.07 54.41 37.39
N MET A 644 -11.53 53.64 36.42
CA MET A 644 -11.77 54.14 35.08
C MET A 644 -13.27 54.21 34.82
N ALA A 645 -13.70 55.28 34.17
CA ALA A 645 -15.08 55.39 33.72
C ALA A 645 -15.32 54.35 32.60
N VAL A 646 -15.93 53.23 32.93
CA VAL A 646 -16.39 52.25 31.96
C VAL A 646 -17.76 52.69 31.48
N SER A 647 -17.88 53.01 30.20
CA SER A 647 -19.20 53.29 29.60
C SER A 647 -20.02 52.03 29.56
N ALA A 648 -21.35 52.15 29.72
CA ALA A 648 -22.27 51.01 29.63
C ALA A 648 -22.00 50.17 28.35
N GLY A 649 -21.86 48.86 28.51
CA GLY A 649 -21.54 47.93 27.46
C GLY A 649 -20.05 47.79 27.14
N HIS A 650 -19.15 48.20 28.06
CA HIS A 650 -17.73 47.98 27.94
C HIS A 650 -17.23 47.14 29.14
N SER A 651 -16.15 46.45 28.95
CA SER A 651 -15.40 45.76 29.99
C SER A 651 -13.98 46.31 30.13
N MET A 652 -13.40 46.10 31.30
CA MET A 652 -12.01 46.39 31.61
C MET A 652 -11.31 45.05 31.83
N GLN A 653 -10.38 44.71 30.94
CA GLN A 653 -9.58 43.50 31.04
C GLN A 653 -8.13 43.79 31.32
N ARG A 654 -7.52 43.03 32.19
CA ARG A 654 -6.09 43.09 32.49
C ARG A 654 -5.28 42.74 31.26
N LYS A 655 -4.25 43.52 30.94
CA LYS A 655 -3.27 43.23 29.90
C LYS A 655 -2.30 42.13 30.33
N ASP A 656 -1.89 42.18 31.56
CA ASP A 656 -0.94 41.30 32.18
C ASP A 656 -1.13 41.32 33.67
N PRO A 657 -1.33 40.17 34.36
CA PRO A 657 -1.49 40.09 35.83
C PRO A 657 -0.31 40.69 36.61
N CYS A 658 0.88 40.77 36.01
CA CYS A 658 2.07 41.33 36.60
C CYS A 658 2.06 42.87 36.71
N LEU A 659 1.26 43.51 35.87
CA LEU A 659 1.19 44.97 35.90
C LEU A 659 0.41 45.47 37.13
N PRO A 660 0.72 46.64 37.69
CA PRO A 660 -0.02 47.21 38.84
C PRO A 660 -1.52 47.39 38.51
N PRO A 661 -2.43 46.96 39.38
CA PRO A 661 -3.85 47.05 39.13
C PRO A 661 -4.42 48.48 39.15
N ASP A 662 -3.72 49.38 39.80
CA ASP A 662 -4.10 50.80 39.99
C ASP A 662 -3.71 51.72 38.83
N LEU A 663 -3.00 51.20 37.82
CA LEU A 663 -2.59 51.95 36.63
C LEU A 663 -3.54 51.70 35.45
N SER A 664 -4.04 52.78 34.83
CA SER A 664 -4.88 52.68 33.63
C SER A 664 -4.16 52.02 32.44
N SER A 665 -2.85 52.14 32.34
CA SER A 665 -2.03 51.48 31.34
C SER A 665 -2.01 49.95 31.44
N SER A 666 -2.37 49.40 32.59
CA SER A 666 -2.45 47.95 32.86
C SER A 666 -3.73 47.30 32.33
N TRP A 667 -4.66 48.06 31.80
CA TRP A 667 -6.00 47.60 31.40
C TRP A 667 -6.28 47.89 29.94
N ASN A 668 -7.03 47.01 29.31
CA ASN A 668 -7.68 47.21 28.01
C ASN A 668 -9.16 47.55 28.26
N VAL A 669 -9.67 48.57 27.57
CA VAL A 669 -11.11 48.80 27.48
C VAL A 669 -11.67 48.03 26.31
N LEU A 670 -12.55 47.06 26.54
CA LEU A 670 -13.15 46.24 25.53
C LEU A 670 -14.62 46.62 25.37
N THR A 671 -15.18 46.46 24.17
CA THR A 671 -16.62 46.55 23.91
C THR A 671 -17.32 45.30 24.42
N ALA A 672 -18.63 45.35 24.66
CA ALA A 672 -19.39 44.19 25.11
C ALA A 672 -19.19 42.95 24.20
N SER A 673 -19.09 43.16 22.88
CA SER A 673 -18.81 42.08 21.94
C SER A 673 -17.39 41.53 22.00
N SER A 674 -16.49 42.16 22.73
CA SER A 674 -15.07 41.79 22.89
C SER A 674 -14.72 41.41 24.33
N ALA A 675 -15.69 41.45 25.25
CA ALA A 675 -15.51 40.92 26.61
C ALA A 675 -15.20 39.41 26.55
N THR A 676 -14.31 38.96 27.39
CA THR A 676 -13.81 37.59 27.39
C THR A 676 -14.00 36.85 28.69
N PRO A 677 -15.23 36.84 29.29
CA PRO A 677 -15.44 36.17 30.56
C PRO A 677 -15.07 34.69 30.50
N GLY A 678 -14.28 34.24 31.43
CA GLY A 678 -13.74 32.89 31.50
C GLY A 678 -12.47 32.67 30.68
N SER A 679 -11.86 33.74 30.16
CA SER A 679 -10.63 33.65 29.36
C SER A 679 -9.84 34.97 29.31
N GLY A 680 -8.75 35.02 28.63
CA GLY A 680 -8.08 36.26 28.20
C GLY A 680 -6.97 36.81 29.10
N ALA A 681 -6.62 36.17 30.22
CA ALA A 681 -5.44 36.57 31.01
C ALA A 681 -4.15 36.13 30.30
N ALA A 682 -3.17 36.99 30.23
CA ALA A 682 -1.84 36.60 29.76
C ALA A 682 -1.17 35.67 30.79
N PRO A 683 -0.70 34.48 30.44
CA PRO A 683 0.02 33.61 31.36
C PRO A 683 1.41 34.21 31.67
N GLY A 684 1.89 34.08 32.89
CA GLY A 684 3.30 34.25 33.12
C GLY A 684 3.78 35.02 34.32
N CYS A 685 2.95 35.37 35.29
CA CYS A 685 3.50 35.75 36.61
C CYS A 685 2.68 35.13 37.72
N ALA A 686 3.30 34.21 38.46
CA ALA A 686 2.73 33.56 39.62
C ALA A 686 2.36 34.59 40.75
N LYS A 687 1.25 35.29 40.59
CA LYS A 687 0.77 36.27 41.58
C LYS A 687 -0.34 35.78 42.46
N GLY A 688 -0.82 34.57 42.21
CA GLY A 688 -2.00 34.07 42.90
C GLY A 688 -3.30 34.56 42.23
N VAL A 689 -4.32 34.91 43.04
CA VAL A 689 -5.61 35.34 42.48
C VAL A 689 -5.58 36.83 42.21
N VAL A 690 -5.91 37.21 40.99
CA VAL A 690 -6.01 38.60 40.54
C VAL A 690 -7.40 38.94 40.03
N ILE A 691 -7.81 40.20 40.05
CA ILE A 691 -8.98 40.70 39.32
C ILE A 691 -8.58 40.85 37.85
N ASN A 692 -9.16 40.00 36.99
CA ASN A 692 -8.84 39.91 35.58
C ASN A 692 -9.73 40.79 34.70
N GLU A 693 -11.01 40.78 34.93
CA GLU A 693 -11.97 41.55 34.15
C GLU A 693 -13.14 42.03 35.01
N PHE A 694 -13.70 43.17 34.67
CA PHE A 694 -14.99 43.60 35.18
C PHE A 694 -15.76 44.36 34.09
N SER A 695 -17.07 44.23 34.10
CA SER A 695 -17.91 44.70 33.00
C SER A 695 -19.20 45.33 33.49
N ASP A 696 -19.54 46.45 32.85
CA ASP A 696 -20.86 47.11 32.93
C ASP A 696 -21.73 46.65 31.74
N ALA A 697 -22.84 45.99 31.99
CA ALA A 697 -23.72 45.47 30.94
C ALA A 697 -24.57 46.58 30.32
N LEU A 698 -24.72 46.52 28.99
CA LEU A 698 -25.39 47.54 28.19
C LEU A 698 -26.94 47.45 28.32
N GLY A 699 -27.57 48.58 28.62
CA GLY A 699 -29.05 48.77 28.53
C GLY A 699 -29.80 48.75 29.88
N THR A 700 -30.94 49.42 29.90
CA THR A 700 -31.80 49.48 31.11
C THR A 700 -32.35 48.10 31.45
N GLY A 701 -32.02 47.65 32.68
CA GLY A 701 -32.42 46.33 33.19
C GLY A 701 -31.40 45.23 32.97
N ASN A 702 -30.31 45.47 32.25
CA ASN A 702 -29.27 44.46 31.99
C ASN A 702 -28.18 44.41 33.06
N PHE A 703 -28.24 45.23 34.08
CA PHE A 703 -27.27 45.20 35.20
C PHE A 703 -27.14 43.83 35.89
N VAL A 704 -28.08 42.94 35.69
CA VAL A 704 -28.00 41.54 36.16
C VAL A 704 -26.85 40.74 35.54
N TYR A 705 -26.40 41.15 34.37
CA TYR A 705 -25.30 40.50 33.58
C TYR A 705 -23.94 41.15 33.83
N GLU A 706 -23.86 42.18 34.67
CA GLU A 706 -22.60 42.73 35.13
C GLU A 706 -21.80 41.66 35.86
N PHE A 707 -20.48 41.66 35.67
CA PHE A 707 -19.61 40.66 36.31
C PHE A 707 -18.27 41.20 36.72
N VAL A 708 -17.67 40.53 37.72
CA VAL A 708 -16.24 40.60 38.02
C VAL A 708 -15.65 39.22 37.89
N GLU A 709 -14.51 39.15 37.22
CA GLU A 709 -13.80 37.92 37.01
C GLU A 709 -12.48 37.94 37.81
N LEU A 710 -12.26 36.84 38.48
CA LEU A 710 -11.00 36.53 39.13
C LEU A 710 -10.27 35.47 38.31
N HIS A 711 -8.98 35.66 38.14
CA HIS A 711 -8.07 34.68 37.55
C HIS A 711 -7.04 34.22 38.56
N TYR A 712 -6.74 32.95 38.58
CA TYR A 712 -5.71 32.36 39.41
C TYR A 712 -4.58 31.83 38.56
N ASP A 713 -3.38 32.40 38.75
CA ASP A 713 -2.13 31.97 38.15
C ASP A 713 -1.15 31.66 39.30
N ARG A 714 -0.66 30.43 39.35
CA ARG A 714 0.17 29.89 40.41
C ARG A 714 1.66 30.05 40.17
#